data_a5a63f0c2a1e00ca8470c97ff5aff819
#
_entry.id   a5a63f0c2a1e00ca8470c97ff5aff819
#
_cell.length_a   1.000
_cell.length_b   1.000
_cell.length_c   1.000
_cell.angle_alpha   90.00
_cell.angle_beta   90.00
_cell.angle_gamma   90.00
#
_symmetry.space_group_name_H-M   'P 1'
#
loop_
_entity.id
_entity.type
_entity.pdbx_description
1 polymer ?
#
loop_
_entity_poly.entity_id
_entity_poly.type
_entity_poly.pdbx_seq_one_letter_code
_entity_poly.pdbx_strand_id
1 'polypeptide(L)'
;MSEVHSEQLLAEVAALPPLPGVYRYFDAQGQLLYVGKARNLKKRVSSYFQKDHGGTRIGHMVSKIVRLETTVVRSEAEALLLENNLIKTLNPRFNILFRDDKSYPYLKITGTRETFRTAAAMPSPSVAFPRMAYYRGAVDRRHSYYGPYPSAWAVKESITLLQKVFRLRTCEDTVFANRTRPCLLYQIKRCSGPCVDLIDQEDYARDVRDAERFLRGETQAVLDELERRMLAHAEQLAFEQAAEIRNQITALSRVLHQQAMDTGSDQDVDILAVKVHGGRACVNLAMVRGGRHLGDRPYFPAHVDDASAIDELLADTALEGDPAQRTAVRVLEAFIAQHYLGAAMPNVLVTSHVVSKDLMEALTEQTGRKVSAVHNPREHRRIWLEMAQKNADIALARLLAEEGSQQARTRALADALQLPDDQLDALRIECFDISHTAGEHTQASCVVFEDHKMQSAQYRRYKIDGITPGDDYAAMRQALMRRYGKIAQAMRANEGDAAALAQAEPTEGEPEKTTGDAPSGPRMPDLVLIDGGKGQVGVAREVFEKLGLDLSIIVGVEKGQGRKVGLEELVFADGRDKVYLGHDSAALMLVAQIRDEAHRFAITGMRAQRAKARVGGSQLEDIPGVGPKKRARLLQRFGGVRGVAAASVEDLATVEGISAELADAIYRALH
;
A
#
# COMPACT_ATOMS: atom_id res chain seq x y z
N MET A 1 -1.44 33.93 30.24
CA MET A 1 -1.70 33.36 28.89
C MET A 1 -1.07 34.14 27.74
N SER A 2 -0.48 35.28 27.97
CA SER A 2 0.24 36.08 26.93
C SER A 2 1.73 35.72 26.72
N GLU A 3 2.26 34.76 27.48
CA GLU A 3 3.68 34.38 27.40
C GLU A 3 4.00 33.24 26.42
N VAL A 4 2.99 32.56 25.88
CA VAL A 4 3.19 31.36 25.02
C VAL A 4 3.22 31.69 23.52
N HIS A 5 2.56 32.76 23.08
CA HIS A 5 2.45 33.13 21.67
C HIS A 5 2.94 34.57 21.43
N SER A 6 3.54 34.80 20.26
CA SER A 6 4.05 36.12 19.89
C SER A 6 2.89 37.11 19.71
N GLU A 7 3.11 38.39 20.08
CA GLU A 7 2.15 39.48 19.88
C GLU A 7 1.76 39.60 18.40
N GLN A 8 2.68 39.31 17.49
CA GLN A 8 2.46 39.33 16.05
C GLN A 8 1.42 38.27 15.64
N LEU A 9 1.52 37.02 16.13
CA LEU A 9 0.55 35.96 15.83
C LEU A 9 -0.86 36.30 16.36
N LEU A 10 -0.92 36.87 17.57
CA LEU A 10 -2.21 37.28 18.14
C LEU A 10 -2.83 38.46 17.38
N ALA A 11 -2.04 39.39 16.86
CA ALA A 11 -2.51 40.47 15.98
C ALA A 11 -3.02 39.94 14.64
N GLU A 12 -2.32 38.94 14.03
CA GLU A 12 -2.78 38.27 12.81
C GLU A 12 -4.13 37.56 13.04
N VAL A 13 -4.30 36.84 14.15
CA VAL A 13 -5.56 36.19 14.53
C VAL A 13 -6.69 37.22 14.70
N ALA A 14 -6.42 38.37 15.33
CA ALA A 14 -7.42 39.44 15.54
C ALA A 14 -7.87 40.11 14.21
N ALA A 15 -6.97 40.15 13.20
CA ALA A 15 -7.19 40.75 11.89
C ALA A 15 -7.93 39.84 10.91
N LEU A 16 -8.19 38.57 11.25
CA LEU A 16 -8.86 37.60 10.36
C LEU A 16 -10.26 38.07 9.94
N PRO A 17 -10.64 37.79 8.68
CA PRO A 17 -11.97 38.13 8.18
C PRO A 17 -13.04 37.17 8.74
N PRO A 18 -14.30 37.65 8.93
CA PRO A 18 -15.43 36.81 9.35
C PRO A 18 -16.04 36.04 8.15
N LEU A 19 -15.21 35.42 7.34
CA LEU A 19 -15.57 34.72 6.10
C LEU A 19 -15.26 33.22 6.21
N PRO A 20 -15.90 32.36 5.39
CA PRO A 20 -15.59 30.96 5.33
C PRO A 20 -14.18 30.74 4.75
N GLY A 21 -13.49 29.74 5.26
CA GLY A 21 -12.13 29.44 4.80
C GLY A 21 -11.49 28.27 5.50
N VAL A 22 -10.24 28.03 5.14
CA VAL A 22 -9.36 27.00 5.71
C VAL A 22 -8.17 27.69 6.37
N TYR A 23 -7.78 27.19 7.53
CA TYR A 23 -6.62 27.66 8.28
C TYR A 23 -5.63 26.52 8.51
N ARG A 24 -4.34 26.86 8.58
CA ARG A 24 -3.21 25.95 8.74
C ARG A 24 -2.31 26.43 9.85
N TYR A 25 -1.95 25.55 10.78
CA TYR A 25 -1.04 25.84 11.89
C TYR A 25 0.32 25.19 11.67
N PHE A 26 1.38 25.95 11.90
CA PHE A 26 2.76 25.50 11.74
C PHE A 26 3.52 25.69 13.04
N ASP A 27 4.49 24.78 13.29
CA ASP A 27 5.44 24.88 14.39
C ASP A 27 6.67 25.74 14.05
N ALA A 28 7.61 25.84 15.00
CA ALA A 28 8.86 26.61 14.85
C ALA A 28 9.79 26.03 13.76
N GLN A 29 9.68 24.77 13.43
CA GLN A 29 10.40 24.09 12.36
C GLN A 29 9.72 24.21 10.99
N GLY A 30 8.59 24.88 10.93
CA GLY A 30 7.80 25.03 9.71
C GLY A 30 6.98 23.77 9.33
N GLN A 31 6.86 22.80 10.24
CA GLN A 31 6.03 21.62 10.02
C GLN A 31 4.55 21.95 10.21
N LEU A 32 3.70 21.38 9.36
CA LEU A 32 2.26 21.56 9.44
C LEU A 32 1.69 20.70 10.58
N LEU A 33 1.13 21.36 11.59
CA LEU A 33 0.51 20.73 12.75
C LEU A 33 -0.93 20.29 12.45
N TYR A 34 -1.74 21.22 11.94
CA TYR A 34 -3.18 21.04 11.79
C TYR A 34 -3.73 21.86 10.61
N VAL A 35 -4.73 21.29 9.96
CA VAL A 35 -5.57 21.97 8.96
C VAL A 35 -7.02 21.94 9.45
N GLY A 36 -7.72 23.07 9.43
CA GLY A 36 -9.11 23.11 9.82
C GLY A 36 -9.92 24.06 8.95
N LYS A 37 -11.21 23.75 8.80
CA LYS A 37 -12.19 24.62 8.14
C LYS A 37 -12.91 25.52 9.13
N ALA A 38 -13.42 26.62 8.65
CA ALA A 38 -14.26 27.52 9.41
C ALA A 38 -15.36 28.14 8.53
N ARG A 39 -16.56 28.24 9.07
CA ARG A 39 -17.63 29.06 8.50
C ARG A 39 -17.33 30.57 8.72
N ASN A 40 -16.60 30.88 9.79
CA ASN A 40 -16.11 32.21 10.13
C ASN A 40 -14.67 32.02 10.71
N LEU A 41 -13.68 32.36 9.88
CA LEU A 41 -12.26 32.21 10.24
C LEU A 41 -11.92 32.95 11.53
N LYS A 42 -12.35 34.21 11.68
CA LYS A 42 -12.06 35.02 12.88
C LYS A 42 -12.56 34.34 14.14
N LYS A 43 -13.85 33.93 14.18
CA LYS A 43 -14.46 33.31 15.37
C LYS A 43 -13.78 31.99 15.70
N ARG A 44 -13.57 31.13 14.67
CA ARG A 44 -13.02 29.80 14.85
C ARG A 44 -11.55 29.80 15.29
N VAL A 45 -10.72 30.60 14.62
CA VAL A 45 -9.29 30.67 14.93
C VAL A 45 -9.06 31.31 16.29
N SER A 46 -9.76 32.41 16.61
CA SER A 46 -9.65 33.05 17.93
C SER A 46 -9.98 32.13 19.08
N SER A 47 -10.90 31.15 18.91
CA SER A 47 -11.28 30.22 19.97
C SER A 47 -10.16 29.31 20.47
N TYR A 48 -9.15 29.06 19.66
CA TYR A 48 -7.95 28.29 20.06
C TYR A 48 -7.04 29.06 21.02
N PHE A 49 -6.99 30.39 20.89
CA PHE A 49 -6.08 31.25 21.64
C PHE A 49 -6.75 31.92 22.87
N GLN A 50 -8.10 31.85 22.95
CA GLN A 50 -8.85 32.46 24.03
C GLN A 50 -9.20 31.49 25.19
N LYS A 51 -9.25 30.19 24.93
CA LYS A 51 -9.56 29.15 25.93
C LYS A 51 -8.27 28.62 26.57
N ASP A 52 -8.36 28.29 27.86
CA ASP A 52 -7.28 27.56 28.53
C ASP A 52 -7.39 26.08 28.19
N HIS A 53 -6.35 25.53 27.61
CA HIS A 53 -6.26 24.15 27.17
C HIS A 53 -5.27 23.34 28.02
N GLY A 54 -4.91 23.84 29.22
CA GLY A 54 -3.86 23.26 30.06
C GLY A 54 -3.97 21.76 30.26
N GLY A 55 -2.89 21.03 30.05
CA GLY A 55 -2.79 19.58 30.25
C GLY A 55 -3.48 18.70 29.20
N THR A 56 -4.08 19.27 28.16
CA THR A 56 -4.72 18.51 27.10
C THR A 56 -3.81 18.38 25.86
N ARG A 57 -4.08 17.36 25.01
CA ARG A 57 -3.39 17.22 23.70
C ARG A 57 -3.53 18.45 22.80
N ILE A 58 -4.64 19.18 22.93
CA ILE A 58 -4.84 20.43 22.21
C ILE A 58 -3.96 21.52 22.76
N GLY A 59 -3.86 21.65 24.07
CA GLY A 59 -2.92 22.56 24.72
C GLY A 59 -1.52 22.32 24.19
N HIS A 60 -1.12 21.06 24.04
CA HIS A 60 0.14 20.69 23.44
C HIS A 60 0.27 21.09 21.95
N MET A 61 -0.80 20.97 21.15
CA MET A 61 -0.80 21.47 19.78
C MET A 61 -0.74 23.00 19.76
N VAL A 62 -1.63 23.66 20.51
CA VAL A 62 -1.75 25.12 20.53
C VAL A 62 -0.43 25.76 21.01
N SER A 63 0.22 25.21 22.04
CA SER A 63 1.52 25.73 22.52
C SER A 63 2.66 25.65 21.48
N LYS A 64 2.54 24.80 20.47
CA LYS A 64 3.51 24.66 19.36
C LYS A 64 3.24 25.59 18.18
N ILE A 65 2.10 26.27 18.13
CA ILE A 65 1.74 27.13 17.00
C ILE A 65 2.59 28.39 17.01
N VAL A 66 3.40 28.57 15.98
CA VAL A 66 4.22 29.76 15.78
C VAL A 66 3.75 30.57 14.58
N ARG A 67 3.12 29.92 13.59
CA ARG A 67 2.68 30.57 12.36
C ARG A 67 1.29 30.07 11.96
N LEU A 68 0.46 30.99 11.44
CA LEU A 68 -0.86 30.75 10.91
C LEU A 68 -0.89 31.15 9.42
N GLU A 69 -1.51 30.31 8.61
CA GLU A 69 -1.89 30.67 7.22
C GLU A 69 -3.37 30.42 7.02
N THR A 70 -4.04 31.30 6.28
CA THR A 70 -5.46 31.18 5.99
C THR A 70 -5.74 31.29 4.50
N THR A 71 -6.79 30.62 4.05
CA THR A 71 -7.30 30.72 2.68
C THR A 71 -8.80 30.95 2.76
N VAL A 72 -9.26 32.12 2.31
CA VAL A 72 -10.69 32.45 2.21
C VAL A 72 -11.27 31.75 0.99
N VAL A 73 -12.48 31.22 1.11
CA VAL A 73 -13.20 30.53 0.06
C VAL A 73 -14.63 31.09 -0.06
N ARG A 74 -15.36 30.71 -1.10
CA ARG A 74 -16.69 31.24 -1.40
C ARG A 74 -17.79 30.60 -0.60
N SER A 75 -17.64 29.32 -0.24
CA SER A 75 -18.64 28.53 0.46
C SER A 75 -18.04 27.61 1.50
N GLU A 76 -18.87 27.10 2.41
CA GLU A 76 -18.47 26.08 3.39
C GLU A 76 -18.15 24.74 2.73
N ALA A 77 -18.84 24.41 1.64
CA ALA A 77 -18.55 23.22 0.82
C ALA A 77 -17.14 23.28 0.21
N GLU A 78 -16.77 24.45 -0.34
CA GLU A 78 -15.42 24.68 -0.87
C GLU A 78 -14.36 24.60 0.24
N ALA A 79 -14.65 25.14 1.45
CA ALA A 79 -13.77 25.01 2.61
C ALA A 79 -13.55 23.54 3.01
N LEU A 80 -14.61 22.73 3.02
CA LEU A 80 -14.55 21.31 3.35
C LEU A 80 -13.69 20.52 2.37
N LEU A 81 -13.86 20.75 1.08
CA LEU A 81 -13.07 20.08 0.04
C LEU A 81 -11.61 20.51 0.08
N LEU A 82 -11.34 21.80 0.26
CA LEU A 82 -9.98 22.33 0.37
C LEU A 82 -9.27 21.79 1.62
N GLU A 83 -9.93 21.78 2.78
CA GLU A 83 -9.41 21.18 4.02
C GLU A 83 -8.96 19.74 3.79
N ASN A 84 -9.83 18.87 3.26
CA ASN A 84 -9.52 17.48 3.05
C ASN A 84 -8.44 17.25 1.98
N ASN A 85 -8.40 18.08 0.94
CA ASN A 85 -7.31 18.04 -0.04
C ASN A 85 -5.96 18.39 0.60
N LEU A 86 -5.92 19.43 1.42
CA LEU A 86 -4.72 19.83 2.16
C LEU A 86 -4.31 18.76 3.18
N ILE A 87 -5.25 18.16 3.91
CA ILE A 87 -4.95 17.04 4.83
C ILE A 87 -4.33 15.87 4.08
N LYS A 88 -4.90 15.47 2.95
CA LYS A 88 -4.40 14.36 2.13
C LYS A 88 -3.04 14.64 1.52
N THR A 89 -2.78 15.87 1.08
CA THR A 89 -1.54 16.27 0.39
C THR A 89 -0.41 16.53 1.37
N LEU A 90 -0.70 17.20 2.50
CA LEU A 90 0.32 17.73 3.42
C LEU A 90 0.52 16.84 4.67
N ASN A 91 -0.35 15.86 4.91
CA ASN A 91 -0.26 14.89 6.02
C ASN A 91 -0.05 15.53 7.41
N PRO A 92 -0.90 16.45 7.87
CA PRO A 92 -0.74 17.12 9.16
C PRO A 92 -0.86 16.13 10.34
N ARG A 93 -0.10 16.41 11.41
CA ARG A 93 0.04 15.51 12.55
C ARG A 93 -1.24 15.32 13.37
N PHE A 94 -2.11 16.33 13.44
CA PHE A 94 -3.29 16.34 14.32
C PHE A 94 -4.63 16.18 13.58
N ASN A 95 -4.63 15.81 12.31
CA ASN A 95 -5.85 15.51 11.56
C ASN A 95 -6.04 14.00 11.36
N ILE A 96 -7.31 13.59 11.25
CA ILE A 96 -7.64 12.23 10.79
C ILE A 96 -7.15 12.05 9.37
N LEU A 97 -6.25 11.09 9.14
CA LEU A 97 -5.63 10.87 7.85
C LEU A 97 -5.84 9.44 7.38
N PHE A 98 -6.38 9.29 6.17
CA PHE A 98 -6.43 8.03 5.44
C PHE A 98 -5.33 7.99 4.39
N ARG A 99 -4.35 7.10 4.58
CA ARG A 99 -3.28 6.86 3.61
C ARG A 99 -3.74 5.81 2.61
N ASP A 100 -4.18 6.22 1.44
CA ASP A 100 -4.51 5.32 0.33
C ASP A 100 -3.86 5.82 -0.97
N ASP A 101 -2.61 5.40 -1.19
CA ASP A 101 -1.81 5.75 -2.38
C ASP A 101 -2.06 4.80 -3.56
N LYS A 102 -2.96 3.83 -3.40
CA LYS A 102 -3.12 2.76 -4.39
C LYS A 102 -4.40 2.97 -5.19
N SER A 103 -4.24 3.16 -6.50
CA SER A 103 -5.37 3.09 -7.44
C SER A 103 -6.07 1.73 -7.33
N TYR A 104 -7.41 1.75 -7.46
CA TYR A 104 -8.19 0.52 -7.47
C TYR A 104 -7.88 -0.36 -8.68
N PRO A 105 -7.94 -1.67 -8.54
CA PRO A 105 -7.84 -2.58 -9.66
C PRO A 105 -9.17 -2.69 -10.41
N TYR A 106 -9.06 -2.99 -11.70
CA TYR A 106 -10.15 -3.22 -12.62
C TYR A 106 -10.00 -4.57 -13.32
N LEU A 107 -11.12 -5.16 -13.69
CA LEU A 107 -11.15 -6.17 -14.74
C LEU A 107 -11.21 -5.44 -16.09
N LYS A 108 -10.22 -5.67 -16.94
CA LYS A 108 -10.13 -5.08 -18.27
C LYS A 108 -10.49 -6.11 -19.33
N ILE A 109 -11.35 -5.74 -20.28
CA ILE A 109 -11.54 -6.46 -21.54
C ILE A 109 -10.95 -5.59 -22.66
N THR A 110 -10.00 -6.14 -23.43
CA THR A 110 -9.32 -5.40 -24.49
C THR A 110 -10.24 -5.27 -25.72
N GLY A 111 -10.14 -4.14 -26.46
CA GLY A 111 -11.01 -3.84 -27.59
C GLY A 111 -12.36 -3.23 -27.16
N THR A 112 -12.95 -2.41 -28.02
CA THR A 112 -14.29 -1.85 -27.84
C THR A 112 -15.11 -2.11 -29.11
N ARG A 113 -16.43 -1.91 -29.04
CA ARG A 113 -17.34 -2.01 -30.19
C ARG A 113 -16.95 -1.09 -31.36
N GLU A 114 -16.32 0.05 -31.08
CA GLU A 114 -15.87 0.99 -32.12
C GLU A 114 -14.68 0.46 -32.93
N THR A 115 -13.77 -0.28 -32.29
CA THR A 115 -12.65 -0.91 -32.98
C THR A 115 -13.07 -2.02 -33.91
N PHE A 116 -14.17 -2.73 -33.65
CA PHE A 116 -14.74 -3.73 -34.58
C PHE A 116 -15.35 -3.12 -35.86
N ARG A 117 -15.82 -1.87 -35.80
CA ARG A 117 -16.47 -1.21 -36.94
C ARG A 117 -15.50 -0.50 -37.88
N THR A 118 -14.30 -0.17 -37.43
CA THR A 118 -13.32 0.63 -38.18
C THR A 118 -12.09 -0.17 -38.71
N ALA A 119 -11.98 -1.45 -38.39
CA ALA A 119 -10.84 -2.29 -38.80
C ALA A 119 -11.00 -2.78 -40.25
N ALA A 120 -10.69 -1.91 -41.19
CA ALA A 120 -10.63 -2.27 -42.61
C ALA A 120 -9.31 -2.95 -43.05
N ALA A 121 -8.33 -3.12 -42.17
CA ALA A 121 -7.05 -3.79 -42.39
C ALA A 121 -6.70 -4.68 -41.22
N MET A 122 -6.29 -5.94 -41.47
CA MET A 122 -5.95 -7.02 -40.53
C MET A 122 -5.95 -6.62 -39.06
N PRO A 123 -7.02 -6.91 -38.28
CA PRO A 123 -7.13 -6.47 -36.91
C PRO A 123 -6.03 -7.14 -36.08
N SER A 124 -5.43 -6.37 -35.15
CA SER A 124 -4.50 -6.96 -34.21
C SER A 124 -5.23 -8.06 -33.36
N PRO A 125 -4.53 -9.07 -32.85
CA PRO A 125 -5.14 -10.16 -32.06
C PRO A 125 -6.03 -9.69 -30.91
N SER A 126 -5.72 -8.52 -30.32
CA SER A 126 -6.51 -7.91 -29.25
C SER A 126 -7.83 -7.32 -29.72
N VAL A 127 -7.98 -7.04 -31.01
CA VAL A 127 -9.23 -6.55 -31.62
C VAL A 127 -10.08 -7.72 -32.08
N ALA A 128 -9.50 -8.70 -32.77
CA ALA A 128 -10.23 -9.86 -33.24
C ALA A 128 -10.72 -10.79 -32.10
N PHE A 129 -9.86 -10.97 -31.11
CA PHE A 129 -10.13 -11.83 -29.94
C PHE A 129 -9.79 -11.09 -28.64
N PRO A 130 -10.70 -10.25 -28.09
CA PRO A 130 -10.50 -9.55 -26.84
C PRO A 130 -10.05 -10.46 -25.68
N ARG A 131 -9.15 -9.98 -24.82
CA ARG A 131 -8.70 -10.72 -23.65
C ARG A 131 -9.21 -10.10 -22.34
N MET A 132 -9.44 -10.93 -21.35
CA MET A 132 -9.62 -10.48 -19.96
C MET A 132 -8.27 -10.32 -19.27
N ALA A 133 -8.08 -9.23 -18.55
CA ALA A 133 -6.88 -8.96 -17.80
C ALA A 133 -7.15 -8.22 -16.48
N TYR A 134 -6.32 -8.48 -15.48
CA TYR A 134 -6.17 -7.60 -14.34
C TYR A 134 -5.53 -6.29 -14.79
N TYR A 135 -6.07 -5.18 -14.35
CA TYR A 135 -5.53 -3.86 -14.69
C TYR A 135 -5.52 -2.91 -13.49
N ARG A 136 -4.49 -2.10 -13.42
CA ARG A 136 -4.36 -1.01 -12.45
C ARG A 136 -3.65 0.15 -13.12
N GLY A 137 -4.26 1.31 -13.17
CA GLY A 137 -3.71 2.49 -13.82
C GLY A 137 -4.78 3.38 -14.44
N ALA A 138 -4.36 4.30 -15.30
CA ALA A 138 -5.28 5.21 -16.02
C ALA A 138 -6.14 4.46 -17.03
N VAL A 139 -7.43 4.81 -17.09
CA VAL A 139 -8.40 4.17 -17.99
C VAL A 139 -8.21 4.69 -19.42
N ASP A 140 -8.11 3.77 -20.37
CA ASP A 140 -8.03 4.07 -21.81
C ASP A 140 -9.36 3.74 -22.49
N ARG A 141 -9.97 4.69 -23.20
CA ARG A 141 -11.28 4.54 -23.87
C ARG A 141 -11.32 3.44 -24.93
N ARG A 142 -10.18 2.95 -25.38
CA ARG A 142 -10.08 1.82 -26.33
C ARG A 142 -10.42 0.46 -25.71
N HIS A 143 -10.65 0.38 -24.42
CA HIS A 143 -10.89 -0.85 -23.70
C HIS A 143 -12.06 -0.72 -22.75
N SER A 144 -12.71 -1.84 -22.43
CA SER A 144 -13.76 -1.90 -21.42
C SER A 144 -13.16 -2.20 -20.06
N TYR A 145 -13.57 -1.43 -19.04
CA TYR A 145 -13.12 -1.59 -17.65
C TYR A 145 -14.33 -1.79 -16.74
N TYR A 146 -14.24 -2.79 -15.90
CA TYR A 146 -15.28 -3.15 -14.93
C TYR A 146 -14.71 -3.06 -13.51
N GLY A 147 -15.43 -2.47 -12.60
CA GLY A 147 -15.01 -2.14 -11.25
C GLY A 147 -15.31 -0.68 -10.90
N PRO A 148 -14.63 -0.06 -9.95
CA PRO A 148 -13.42 -0.56 -9.25
C PRO A 148 -13.68 -1.76 -8.34
N TYR A 149 -12.66 -2.60 -8.14
CA TYR A 149 -12.69 -3.72 -7.20
C TYR A 149 -11.92 -3.38 -5.92
N PRO A 150 -12.34 -3.89 -4.75
CA PRO A 150 -11.67 -3.58 -3.48
C PRO A 150 -10.26 -4.17 -3.39
N SER A 151 -9.98 -5.28 -4.08
CA SER A 151 -8.68 -5.96 -4.03
C SER A 151 -8.29 -6.63 -5.35
N ALA A 152 -6.99 -6.88 -5.54
CA ALA A 152 -6.47 -7.64 -6.67
C ALA A 152 -6.98 -9.11 -6.67
N TRP A 153 -7.24 -9.66 -5.50
CA TRP A 153 -7.78 -11.02 -5.36
C TRP A 153 -9.21 -11.10 -5.92
N ALA A 154 -10.07 -10.13 -5.58
CA ALA A 154 -11.45 -10.08 -6.08
C ALA A 154 -11.51 -10.01 -7.62
N VAL A 155 -10.60 -9.25 -8.27
CA VAL A 155 -10.51 -9.23 -9.74
C VAL A 155 -10.11 -10.60 -10.28
N LYS A 156 -9.11 -11.26 -9.69
CA LYS A 156 -8.63 -12.57 -10.14
C LYS A 156 -9.68 -13.65 -9.97
N GLU A 157 -10.45 -13.60 -8.89
CA GLU A 157 -11.58 -14.50 -8.66
C GLU A 157 -12.66 -14.31 -9.74
N SER A 158 -13.04 -13.06 -10.03
CA SER A 158 -13.97 -12.72 -11.11
C SER A 158 -13.48 -13.20 -12.48
N ILE A 159 -12.19 -13.00 -12.80
CA ILE A 159 -11.59 -13.54 -14.04
C ILE A 159 -11.69 -15.06 -14.07
N THR A 160 -11.38 -15.74 -12.98
CA THR A 160 -11.44 -17.21 -12.89
C THR A 160 -12.86 -17.73 -13.11
N LEU A 161 -13.86 -17.03 -12.56
CA LEU A 161 -15.27 -17.32 -12.75
C LEU A 161 -15.67 -17.15 -14.22
N LEU A 162 -15.40 -16.00 -14.80
CA LEU A 162 -15.74 -15.68 -16.20
C LEU A 162 -15.06 -16.63 -17.18
N GLN A 163 -13.84 -17.10 -16.88
CA GLN A 163 -13.17 -18.13 -17.67
C GLN A 163 -13.93 -19.48 -17.63
N LYS A 164 -14.52 -19.86 -16.51
CA LYS A 164 -15.31 -21.10 -16.41
C LYS A 164 -16.58 -21.03 -17.24
N VAL A 165 -17.18 -19.84 -17.33
CA VAL A 165 -18.47 -19.64 -17.99
C VAL A 165 -18.30 -19.30 -19.46
N PHE A 166 -17.58 -18.22 -19.77
CA PHE A 166 -17.47 -17.64 -21.10
C PHE A 166 -16.21 -18.05 -21.85
N ARG A 167 -15.26 -18.75 -21.20
CA ARG A 167 -14.03 -19.31 -21.80
C ARG A 167 -13.17 -18.29 -22.54
N LEU A 168 -13.18 -17.02 -22.11
CA LEU A 168 -12.41 -15.97 -22.74
C LEU A 168 -10.91 -16.10 -22.44
N ARG A 169 -10.09 -15.76 -23.40
CA ARG A 169 -8.62 -15.79 -23.23
C ARG A 169 -8.13 -14.76 -22.24
N THR A 170 -7.03 -15.08 -21.53
CA THR A 170 -6.31 -14.16 -20.64
C THR A 170 -4.84 -13.99 -21.03
N CYS A 171 -4.36 -14.77 -22.02
CA CYS A 171 -2.98 -14.71 -22.49
C CYS A 171 -2.67 -13.38 -23.19
N GLU A 172 -1.41 -12.98 -23.11
CA GLU A 172 -0.89 -11.79 -23.80
C GLU A 172 -0.88 -11.98 -25.32
N ASP A 173 -0.94 -10.86 -26.08
CA ASP A 173 -1.02 -10.92 -27.53
C ASP A 173 0.22 -11.57 -28.18
N THR A 174 1.39 -11.38 -27.60
CA THR A 174 2.62 -12.07 -28.01
C THR A 174 2.53 -13.58 -27.82
N VAL A 175 1.95 -14.04 -26.71
CA VAL A 175 1.73 -15.47 -26.45
C VAL A 175 0.65 -16.03 -27.39
N PHE A 176 -0.40 -15.24 -27.66
CA PHE A 176 -1.48 -15.59 -28.58
C PHE A 176 -0.96 -15.83 -30.00
N ALA A 177 -0.21 -14.88 -30.53
CA ALA A 177 0.29 -14.90 -31.92
C ALA A 177 1.30 -16.03 -32.20
N ASN A 178 2.00 -16.52 -31.15
CA ASN A 178 3.06 -17.51 -31.33
C ASN A 178 2.63 -18.93 -30.91
N ARG A 179 1.33 -19.20 -30.75
CA ARG A 179 0.81 -20.51 -30.38
C ARG A 179 0.56 -21.39 -31.61
N THR A 180 1.05 -22.63 -31.55
CA THR A 180 0.84 -23.66 -32.58
C THR A 180 -0.02 -24.83 -32.08
N ARG A 181 -0.30 -24.87 -30.73
CA ARG A 181 -1.13 -25.90 -30.10
C ARG A 181 -1.93 -25.32 -28.94
N PRO A 182 -3.10 -25.91 -28.60
CA PRO A 182 -3.90 -25.47 -27.45
C PRO A 182 -3.11 -25.51 -26.16
N CYS A 183 -3.33 -24.52 -25.28
CA CYS A 183 -2.72 -24.47 -23.96
C CYS A 183 -3.56 -25.23 -22.92
N LEU A 184 -3.01 -25.35 -21.69
CA LEU A 184 -3.68 -25.99 -20.58
C LEU A 184 -5.08 -25.38 -20.30
N LEU A 185 -5.26 -24.07 -20.45
CA LEU A 185 -6.56 -23.41 -20.24
C LEU A 185 -7.66 -23.95 -21.18
N TYR A 186 -7.31 -24.30 -22.41
CA TYR A 186 -8.23 -24.97 -23.33
C TYR A 186 -8.57 -26.37 -22.83
N GLN A 187 -7.56 -27.16 -22.45
CA GLN A 187 -7.74 -28.54 -22.00
C GLN A 187 -8.65 -28.64 -20.77
N ILE A 188 -8.52 -27.66 -19.83
CA ILE A 188 -9.36 -27.59 -18.64
C ILE A 188 -10.66 -26.77 -18.86
N LYS A 189 -11.05 -26.52 -20.11
CA LYS A 189 -12.25 -25.81 -20.52
C LYS A 189 -12.41 -24.39 -19.92
N ARG A 190 -11.30 -23.66 -19.83
CA ARG A 190 -11.26 -22.24 -19.37
C ARG A 190 -10.92 -21.26 -20.46
N CYS A 191 -10.69 -21.74 -21.68
CA CYS A 191 -10.44 -20.93 -22.87
C CYS A 191 -11.02 -21.68 -24.08
N SER A 192 -11.60 -20.97 -25.03
CA SER A 192 -12.15 -21.55 -26.27
C SER A 192 -11.10 -21.84 -27.33
N GLY A 193 -9.83 -21.47 -27.11
CA GLY A 193 -8.72 -21.78 -28.01
C GLY A 193 -8.62 -20.93 -29.29
N PRO A 194 -8.92 -19.62 -29.27
CA PRO A 194 -8.92 -18.78 -30.48
C PRO A 194 -7.52 -18.61 -31.09
N CYS A 195 -6.44 -18.91 -30.35
CA CYS A 195 -5.07 -18.83 -30.87
C CYS A 195 -4.69 -19.96 -31.83
N VAL A 196 -5.53 -20.98 -31.97
CA VAL A 196 -5.35 -22.15 -32.85
C VAL A 196 -6.64 -22.46 -33.60
N ASP A 197 -7.44 -21.44 -33.85
CA ASP A 197 -8.66 -21.45 -34.69
C ASP A 197 -9.73 -22.48 -34.29
N LEU A 198 -9.82 -22.79 -32.94
CA LEU A 198 -10.82 -23.72 -32.41
C LEU A 198 -12.20 -23.06 -32.15
N ILE A 199 -12.28 -21.75 -32.30
CA ILE A 199 -13.51 -20.94 -32.27
C ILE A 199 -13.36 -19.82 -33.29
N ASP A 200 -14.44 -19.53 -34.01
CA ASP A 200 -14.45 -18.41 -34.94
C ASP A 200 -14.60 -17.04 -34.22
N GLN A 201 -14.38 -15.97 -34.98
CA GLN A 201 -14.42 -14.62 -34.43
C GLN A 201 -15.82 -14.20 -34.01
N GLU A 202 -16.87 -14.67 -34.68
CA GLU A 202 -18.26 -14.28 -34.41
C GLU A 202 -18.75 -14.92 -33.10
N ASP A 203 -18.51 -16.22 -32.93
CA ASP A 203 -18.83 -16.96 -31.72
C ASP A 203 -18.06 -16.44 -30.52
N TYR A 204 -16.75 -16.16 -30.70
CA TYR A 204 -15.94 -15.55 -29.63
C TYR A 204 -16.44 -14.15 -29.25
N ALA A 205 -16.81 -13.33 -30.22
CA ALA A 205 -17.38 -12.00 -29.96
C ALA A 205 -18.74 -12.07 -29.26
N ARG A 206 -19.50 -13.15 -29.45
CA ARG A 206 -20.72 -13.42 -28.71
C ARG A 206 -20.44 -13.71 -27.23
N ASP A 207 -19.46 -14.58 -26.98
CA ASP A 207 -19.03 -14.90 -25.62
C ASP A 207 -18.51 -13.66 -24.88
N VAL A 208 -17.78 -12.77 -25.58
CA VAL A 208 -17.34 -11.47 -25.03
C VAL A 208 -18.53 -10.58 -24.65
N ARG A 209 -19.53 -10.47 -25.55
CA ARG A 209 -20.75 -9.67 -25.26
C ARG A 209 -21.52 -10.21 -24.06
N ASP A 210 -21.67 -11.52 -23.94
CA ASP A 210 -22.36 -12.15 -22.82
C ASP A 210 -21.61 -11.94 -21.50
N ALA A 211 -20.26 -11.99 -21.53
CA ALA A 211 -19.44 -11.67 -20.38
C ALA A 211 -19.54 -10.18 -19.98
N GLU A 212 -19.58 -9.28 -20.96
CA GLU A 212 -19.75 -7.83 -20.71
C GLU A 212 -21.15 -7.52 -20.13
N ARG A 213 -22.21 -8.14 -20.64
CA ARG A 213 -23.57 -8.02 -20.11
C ARG A 213 -23.65 -8.51 -18.67
N PHE A 214 -23.07 -9.67 -18.41
CA PHE A 214 -22.97 -10.19 -17.04
C PHE A 214 -22.23 -9.25 -16.09
N LEU A 215 -21.10 -8.66 -16.53
CA LEU A 215 -20.34 -7.68 -15.74
C LEU A 215 -21.09 -6.37 -15.48
N ARG A 216 -22.07 -6.03 -16.34
CA ARG A 216 -22.97 -4.87 -16.15
C ARG A 216 -24.18 -5.17 -15.27
N GLY A 217 -24.36 -6.42 -14.80
CA GLY A 217 -25.49 -6.82 -13.98
C GLY A 217 -26.70 -7.39 -14.75
N GLU A 218 -26.65 -7.46 -16.09
CA GLU A 218 -27.72 -8.03 -16.94
C GLU A 218 -27.77 -9.58 -16.84
N THR A 219 -27.70 -10.10 -15.64
CA THR A 219 -27.46 -11.53 -15.38
C THR A 219 -28.61 -12.40 -15.86
N GLN A 220 -29.87 -11.98 -15.61
CA GLN A 220 -31.03 -12.74 -16.03
C GLN A 220 -31.12 -12.84 -17.55
N ALA A 221 -30.90 -11.75 -18.25
CA ALA A 221 -30.93 -11.74 -19.71
C ALA A 221 -29.80 -12.62 -20.35
N VAL A 222 -28.67 -12.78 -19.67
CA VAL A 222 -27.61 -13.72 -20.10
C VAL A 222 -28.06 -15.18 -19.85
N LEU A 223 -28.69 -15.46 -18.72
CA LEU A 223 -29.23 -16.80 -18.43
C LEU A 223 -30.32 -17.21 -19.43
N ASP A 224 -31.28 -16.33 -19.71
CA ASP A 224 -32.36 -16.56 -20.66
C ASP A 224 -31.84 -16.85 -22.07
N GLU A 225 -30.78 -16.11 -22.48
CA GLU A 225 -30.12 -16.32 -23.77
C GLU A 225 -29.37 -17.65 -23.84
N LEU A 226 -28.65 -18.01 -22.76
CA LEU A 226 -27.99 -19.33 -22.68
C LEU A 226 -29.00 -20.48 -22.69
N GLU A 227 -30.11 -20.35 -21.98
CA GLU A 227 -31.16 -21.33 -21.96
C GLU A 227 -31.78 -21.51 -23.34
N ARG A 228 -32.10 -20.44 -24.04
CA ARG A 228 -32.62 -20.48 -25.42
C ARG A 228 -31.62 -21.18 -26.37
N ARG A 229 -30.32 -20.89 -26.26
CA ARG A 229 -29.29 -21.57 -27.08
C ARG A 229 -29.16 -23.05 -26.75
N MET A 230 -29.24 -23.39 -25.47
CA MET A 230 -29.26 -24.81 -25.02
C MET A 230 -30.40 -25.58 -25.67
N LEU A 231 -31.63 -25.04 -25.62
CA LEU A 231 -32.80 -25.66 -26.20
C LEU A 231 -32.67 -25.80 -27.73
N ALA A 232 -32.19 -24.75 -28.43
CA ALA A 232 -31.97 -24.82 -29.87
C ALA A 232 -30.97 -25.91 -30.28
N HIS A 233 -29.86 -26.10 -29.53
CA HIS A 233 -28.96 -27.22 -29.78
C HIS A 233 -29.58 -28.57 -29.47
N ALA A 234 -30.40 -28.66 -28.45
CA ALA A 234 -31.14 -29.91 -28.15
C ALA A 234 -32.14 -30.30 -29.24
N GLU A 235 -32.85 -29.31 -29.81
CA GLU A 235 -33.77 -29.53 -30.96
C GLU A 235 -33.03 -30.00 -32.22
N GLN A 236 -31.79 -29.56 -32.41
CA GLN A 236 -30.88 -29.97 -33.49
C GLN A 236 -30.17 -31.31 -33.20
N LEU A 237 -30.52 -31.99 -32.10
CA LEU A 237 -29.86 -33.21 -31.60
C LEU A 237 -28.36 -33.05 -31.31
N ALA A 238 -27.88 -31.81 -31.14
CA ALA A 238 -26.51 -31.48 -30.80
C ALA A 238 -26.32 -31.52 -29.26
N PHE A 239 -26.47 -32.73 -28.67
CA PHE A 239 -26.55 -32.92 -27.23
C PHE A 239 -25.26 -32.54 -26.46
N GLU A 240 -24.09 -32.66 -27.09
CA GLU A 240 -22.83 -32.27 -26.46
C GLU A 240 -22.75 -30.76 -26.25
N GLN A 241 -23.14 -29.97 -27.28
CA GLN A 241 -23.22 -28.52 -27.21
C GLN A 241 -24.26 -28.06 -26.19
N ALA A 242 -25.47 -28.71 -26.21
CA ALA A 242 -26.49 -28.42 -25.21
C ALA A 242 -26.03 -28.73 -23.78
N ALA A 243 -25.29 -29.82 -23.56
CA ALA A 243 -24.71 -30.16 -22.25
C ALA A 243 -23.65 -29.17 -21.79
N GLU A 244 -22.84 -28.65 -22.70
CA GLU A 244 -21.85 -27.62 -22.40
C GLU A 244 -22.51 -26.31 -21.93
N ILE A 245 -23.55 -25.85 -22.64
CA ILE A 245 -24.32 -24.64 -22.24
C ILE A 245 -25.04 -24.86 -20.92
N ARG A 246 -25.62 -26.02 -20.68
CA ARG A 246 -26.24 -26.39 -19.38
C ARG A 246 -25.21 -26.27 -18.24
N ASN A 247 -23.97 -26.72 -18.46
CA ASN A 247 -22.90 -26.60 -17.48
C ASN A 247 -22.49 -25.14 -17.23
N GLN A 248 -22.53 -24.29 -18.26
CA GLN A 248 -22.34 -22.84 -18.14
C GLN A 248 -23.45 -22.21 -17.30
N ILE A 249 -24.70 -22.51 -17.58
CA ILE A 249 -25.87 -22.05 -16.80
C ILE A 249 -25.74 -22.48 -15.34
N THR A 250 -25.41 -23.77 -15.10
CA THR A 250 -25.22 -24.29 -13.73
C THR A 250 -24.08 -23.54 -12.98
N ALA A 251 -22.97 -23.25 -13.67
CA ALA A 251 -21.88 -22.50 -13.07
C ALA A 251 -22.28 -21.05 -12.72
N LEU A 252 -23.02 -20.38 -13.62
CA LEU A 252 -23.57 -19.04 -13.37
C LEU A 252 -24.58 -19.05 -12.21
N SER A 253 -25.55 -19.96 -12.24
CA SER A 253 -26.60 -20.07 -11.20
C SER A 253 -26.01 -20.38 -9.83
N ARG A 254 -24.95 -21.21 -9.75
CA ARG A 254 -24.26 -21.49 -8.49
C ARG A 254 -23.62 -20.25 -7.89
N VAL A 255 -23.04 -19.39 -8.74
CA VAL A 255 -22.48 -18.10 -8.30
C VAL A 255 -23.56 -17.18 -7.80
N LEU A 256 -24.68 -17.11 -8.49
CA LEU A 256 -25.84 -16.32 -8.07
C LEU A 256 -26.43 -16.82 -6.75
N HIS A 257 -26.55 -18.14 -6.56
CA HIS A 257 -27.01 -18.70 -5.28
C HIS A 257 -26.02 -18.48 -4.12
N GLN A 258 -24.73 -18.49 -4.36
CA GLN A 258 -23.72 -18.15 -3.35
C GLN A 258 -23.71 -16.66 -3.03
N GLN A 259 -24.11 -15.82 -3.98
CA GLN A 259 -24.34 -14.39 -3.82
C GLN A 259 -25.84 -14.12 -3.60
N ALA A 260 -26.51 -14.82 -2.67
CA ALA A 260 -27.93 -14.61 -2.31
C ALA A 260 -28.31 -13.16 -1.92
N MET A 261 -27.47 -12.20 -2.25
CA MET A 261 -27.55 -10.77 -2.08
C MET A 261 -27.67 -10.01 -3.39
N ASP A 262 -27.80 -10.69 -4.55
CA ASP A 262 -28.04 -10.00 -5.82
C ASP A 262 -29.46 -9.44 -5.82
N THR A 263 -29.54 -8.11 -5.74
CA THR A 263 -30.76 -7.39 -6.03
C THR A 263 -30.83 -7.20 -7.54
N GLY A 264 -31.94 -7.48 -8.16
CA GLY A 264 -32.18 -7.17 -9.57
C GLY A 264 -32.22 -5.67 -9.90
N SER A 265 -31.57 -4.83 -9.11
CA SER A 265 -31.40 -3.39 -9.36
C SER A 265 -30.00 -3.13 -9.88
N ASP A 266 -29.90 -2.58 -11.08
CA ASP A 266 -28.67 -2.19 -11.78
C ASP A 266 -27.90 -1.03 -11.12
N GLN A 267 -28.01 -0.84 -9.81
CA GLN A 267 -27.43 0.32 -9.13
C GLN A 267 -26.07 0.00 -8.53
N ASP A 268 -25.11 0.87 -8.83
CA ASP A 268 -23.83 0.95 -8.15
C ASP A 268 -24.00 1.59 -6.78
N VAL A 269 -23.53 0.92 -5.73
CA VAL A 269 -23.62 1.38 -4.33
C VAL A 269 -22.32 1.09 -3.61
N ASP A 270 -21.86 2.02 -2.78
CA ASP A 270 -20.82 1.76 -1.79
C ASP A 270 -21.42 1.75 -0.39
N ILE A 271 -21.03 0.76 0.40
CA ILE A 271 -21.48 0.55 1.77
C ILE A 271 -20.32 0.87 2.70
N LEU A 272 -20.53 1.82 3.59
CA LEU A 272 -19.53 2.37 4.50
C LEU A 272 -19.95 2.12 5.95
N ALA A 273 -19.22 1.28 6.64
CA ALA A 273 -19.43 1.00 8.05
C ALA A 273 -18.20 1.41 8.86
N VAL A 274 -18.40 2.16 9.92
CA VAL A 274 -17.33 2.59 10.82
C VAL A 274 -17.51 2.00 12.21
N LYS A 275 -16.40 1.61 12.82
CA LYS A 275 -16.28 1.18 14.22
C LYS A 275 -15.12 1.89 14.88
N VAL A 276 -15.32 2.28 16.14
CA VAL A 276 -14.30 2.94 16.97
C VAL A 276 -14.20 2.17 18.28
N HIS A 277 -12.99 1.83 18.68
CA HIS A 277 -12.71 1.18 19.95
C HIS A 277 -11.24 1.41 20.35
N GLY A 278 -10.98 1.70 21.64
CA GLY A 278 -9.63 1.84 22.21
C GLY A 278 -8.79 2.91 21.47
N GLY A 279 -9.38 4.03 21.07
CA GLY A 279 -8.66 5.09 20.34
C GLY A 279 -8.32 4.79 18.89
N ARG A 280 -8.73 3.62 18.41
CA ARG A 280 -8.57 3.19 17.01
C ARG A 280 -9.92 3.17 16.30
N ALA A 281 -9.87 3.34 14.99
CA ALA A 281 -11.05 3.23 14.16
C ALA A 281 -10.80 2.35 12.93
N CYS A 282 -11.87 1.74 12.43
CA CYS A 282 -11.90 1.02 11.17
C CYS A 282 -13.09 1.49 10.34
N VAL A 283 -12.86 1.86 9.09
CA VAL A 283 -13.92 2.06 8.09
C VAL A 283 -13.86 0.88 7.12
N ASN A 284 -14.91 0.09 7.07
CA ASN A 284 -15.05 -0.98 6.09
C ASN A 284 -15.85 -0.47 4.89
N LEU A 285 -15.23 -0.47 3.71
CA LEU A 285 -15.86 -0.12 2.44
C LEU A 285 -16.19 -1.40 1.69
N ALA A 286 -17.49 -1.68 1.49
CA ALA A 286 -17.96 -2.75 0.62
C ALA A 286 -18.49 -2.14 -0.69
N MET A 287 -18.14 -2.75 -1.82
CA MET A 287 -18.45 -2.23 -3.15
C MET A 287 -19.46 -3.13 -3.85
N VAL A 288 -20.58 -2.54 -4.30
CA VAL A 288 -21.60 -3.19 -5.13
C VAL A 288 -21.61 -2.51 -6.49
N ARG A 289 -21.48 -3.29 -7.57
CA ARG A 289 -21.52 -2.81 -8.96
C ARG A 289 -22.43 -3.70 -9.80
N GLY A 290 -23.39 -3.08 -10.51
CA GLY A 290 -24.41 -3.82 -11.25
C GLY A 290 -25.20 -4.78 -10.35
N GLY A 291 -25.54 -4.37 -9.14
CA GLY A 291 -26.25 -5.22 -8.16
C GLY A 291 -25.38 -6.30 -7.48
N ARG A 292 -24.11 -6.48 -7.86
CA ARG A 292 -23.22 -7.53 -7.37
C ARG A 292 -22.23 -7.02 -6.33
N HIS A 293 -22.11 -7.70 -5.21
CA HIS A 293 -21.12 -7.41 -4.19
C HIS A 293 -19.72 -7.86 -4.66
N LEU A 294 -18.83 -6.90 -4.89
CA LEU A 294 -17.46 -7.14 -5.39
C LEU A 294 -16.45 -7.43 -4.28
N GLY A 295 -16.87 -7.40 -3.03
CA GLY A 295 -16.03 -7.58 -1.85
C GLY A 295 -15.92 -6.30 -1.03
N ASP A 296 -15.16 -6.37 0.06
CA ASP A 296 -14.96 -5.28 1.00
C ASP A 296 -13.48 -5.08 1.34
N ARG A 297 -13.19 -3.93 1.94
CA ARG A 297 -11.85 -3.55 2.34
C ARG A 297 -11.89 -2.69 3.59
N PRO A 298 -11.17 -3.07 4.65
CA PRO A 298 -11.00 -2.25 5.83
C PRO A 298 -9.94 -1.17 5.62
N TYR A 299 -10.20 0.02 6.19
CA TYR A 299 -9.29 1.16 6.24
C TYR A 299 -9.11 1.60 7.67
N PHE A 300 -7.88 1.85 8.07
CA PHE A 300 -7.50 2.27 9.42
C PHE A 300 -6.90 3.66 9.36
N PRO A 301 -7.61 4.70 9.85
CA PRO A 301 -7.07 6.07 9.88
C PRO A 301 -6.00 6.23 10.96
N ALA A 302 -5.07 7.14 10.71
CA ALA A 302 -4.14 7.63 11.71
C ALA A 302 -4.74 8.81 12.49
N HIS A 303 -4.22 9.07 13.70
CA HIS A 303 -4.51 10.25 14.53
C HIS A 303 -5.98 10.45 14.94
N VAL A 304 -6.72 9.36 15.16
CA VAL A 304 -8.15 9.41 15.53
C VAL A 304 -8.35 10.10 16.88
N ASP A 305 -7.56 9.74 17.89
CA ASP A 305 -7.66 10.30 19.25
C ASP A 305 -7.33 11.78 19.29
N ASP A 306 -6.26 12.19 18.58
CA ASP A 306 -5.81 13.58 18.54
C ASP A 306 -6.88 14.48 17.93
N ALA A 307 -7.44 14.07 16.79
CA ALA A 307 -8.46 14.83 16.09
C ALA A 307 -9.80 14.89 16.88
N SER A 308 -10.19 13.80 17.53
CA SER A 308 -11.42 13.76 18.33
C SER A 308 -11.34 14.69 19.54
N ALA A 309 -10.21 14.72 20.21
CA ALA A 309 -9.97 15.62 21.34
C ALA A 309 -10.03 17.10 20.94
N ILE A 310 -9.47 17.47 19.77
CA ILE A 310 -9.46 18.83 19.24
C ILE A 310 -10.88 19.37 19.06
N ASP A 311 -11.77 18.56 18.57
CA ASP A 311 -13.11 19.01 18.23
C ASP A 311 -14.07 19.01 19.41
N GLU A 312 -13.89 18.14 20.41
CA GLU A 312 -14.69 18.14 21.63
C GLU A 312 -14.54 19.44 22.44
N LEU A 313 -13.33 19.97 22.50
CA LEU A 313 -13.04 21.20 23.23
C LEU A 313 -13.44 22.48 22.48
N LEU A 314 -13.64 22.40 21.17
CA LEU A 314 -14.00 23.56 20.34
C LEU A 314 -15.49 23.65 20.02
N ALA A 315 -16.29 22.69 20.50
CA ALA A 315 -17.73 22.76 20.35
C ALA A 315 -18.30 23.90 21.24
N ASP A 316 -18.99 24.84 20.63
CA ASP A 316 -19.62 26.00 21.28
C ASP A 316 -20.81 25.60 22.20
N THR A 317 -21.29 24.36 22.11
CA THR A 317 -22.40 23.81 22.90
C THR A 317 -22.01 22.44 23.45
N ALA A 318 -22.50 22.09 24.64
CA ALA A 318 -22.41 20.72 25.14
C ALA A 318 -23.05 19.79 24.11
N LEU A 319 -22.20 19.04 23.39
CA LEU A 319 -22.65 18.10 22.37
C LEU A 319 -23.41 16.97 23.07
N GLU A 320 -24.71 16.86 22.81
CA GLU A 320 -25.50 15.70 23.23
C GLU A 320 -25.07 14.45 22.47
N GLY A 321 -24.99 13.31 23.18
CA GLY A 321 -24.69 12.01 22.59
C GLY A 321 -23.36 11.37 23.04
N ASP A 322 -23.21 10.09 22.72
CA ASP A 322 -22.04 9.29 23.07
C ASP A 322 -20.77 9.79 22.31
N PRO A 323 -19.65 10.07 23.01
CA PRO A 323 -18.38 10.47 22.41
C PRO A 323 -17.91 9.49 21.31
N ALA A 324 -18.08 8.19 21.51
CA ALA A 324 -17.70 7.18 20.51
C ALA A 324 -18.50 7.31 19.21
N GLN A 325 -19.78 7.66 19.29
CA GLN A 325 -20.62 7.90 18.11
C GLN A 325 -20.20 9.16 17.35
N ARG A 326 -19.86 10.24 18.08
CA ARG A 326 -19.35 11.46 17.46
C ARG A 326 -18.05 11.21 16.72
N THR A 327 -17.11 10.52 17.34
CA THR A 327 -15.85 10.12 16.71
C THR A 327 -16.10 9.26 15.47
N ALA A 328 -17.05 8.31 15.53
CA ALA A 328 -17.40 7.46 14.41
C ALA A 328 -17.95 8.27 13.21
N VAL A 329 -18.83 9.24 13.44
CA VAL A 329 -19.34 10.13 12.39
C VAL A 329 -18.20 10.90 11.72
N ARG A 330 -17.28 11.45 12.50
CA ARG A 330 -16.13 12.20 11.97
C ARG A 330 -15.18 11.37 11.16
N VAL A 331 -14.83 10.18 11.66
CA VAL A 331 -14.01 9.22 10.92
C VAL A 331 -14.67 8.86 9.61
N LEU A 332 -15.99 8.65 9.60
CA LEU A 332 -16.76 8.35 8.40
C LEU A 332 -16.75 9.52 7.40
N GLU A 333 -17.01 10.73 7.86
CA GLU A 333 -17.00 11.94 7.02
C GLU A 333 -15.62 12.25 6.46
N ALA A 334 -14.57 12.12 7.29
CA ALA A 334 -13.19 12.25 6.85
C ALA A 334 -12.82 11.20 5.79
N PHE A 335 -13.28 9.94 5.97
CA PHE A 335 -13.09 8.91 4.98
C PHE A 335 -13.76 9.26 3.65
N ILE A 336 -15.06 9.61 3.68
CA ILE A 336 -15.83 9.95 2.48
C ILE A 336 -15.15 11.10 1.73
N ALA A 337 -14.80 12.17 2.45
CA ALA A 337 -14.19 13.35 1.86
C ALA A 337 -12.81 13.04 1.24
N GLN A 338 -11.94 12.31 1.93
CA GLN A 338 -10.59 12.00 1.45
C GLN A 338 -10.59 10.89 0.39
N HIS A 339 -11.46 9.90 0.52
CA HIS A 339 -11.51 8.75 -0.37
C HIS A 339 -12.01 9.13 -1.78
N TYR A 340 -13.10 9.88 -1.86
CA TYR A 340 -13.71 10.25 -3.14
C TYR A 340 -13.10 11.49 -3.79
N LEU A 341 -12.09 12.10 -3.17
CA LEU A 341 -11.22 13.07 -3.85
C LEU A 341 -10.37 12.36 -4.92
N GLY A 342 -10.85 12.38 -6.17
CA GLY A 342 -10.17 11.77 -7.32
C GLY A 342 -10.49 10.30 -7.58
N ALA A 343 -11.38 9.66 -6.81
CA ALA A 343 -11.88 8.31 -7.08
C ALA A 343 -13.27 8.35 -7.72
N ALA A 344 -13.60 7.31 -8.50
CA ALA A 344 -14.94 7.15 -9.05
C ALA A 344 -15.95 6.88 -7.92
N MET A 345 -16.99 7.69 -7.83
CA MET A 345 -18.01 7.63 -6.79
C MET A 345 -19.35 7.14 -7.34
N PRO A 346 -20.03 6.19 -6.67
CA PRO A 346 -21.39 5.81 -7.02
C PRO A 346 -22.40 6.90 -6.60
N ASN A 347 -23.58 6.88 -7.18
CA ASN A 347 -24.62 7.87 -6.86
C ASN A 347 -25.24 7.67 -5.46
N VAL A 348 -25.05 6.49 -4.87
CA VAL A 348 -25.63 6.13 -3.57
C VAL A 348 -24.53 5.60 -2.66
N LEU A 349 -24.43 6.18 -1.48
CA LEU A 349 -23.66 5.66 -0.35
C LEU A 349 -24.62 5.14 0.72
N VAL A 350 -24.41 3.92 1.19
CA VAL A 350 -25.11 3.38 2.36
C VAL A 350 -24.15 3.49 3.54
N THR A 351 -24.58 4.17 4.61
CA THR A 351 -23.69 4.55 5.71
C THR A 351 -24.20 4.05 7.06
N SER A 352 -23.30 3.66 7.94
CA SER A 352 -23.62 3.20 9.30
C SER A 352 -24.05 4.32 10.24
N HIS A 353 -23.71 5.56 9.91
CA HIS A 353 -24.05 6.77 10.68
C HIS A 353 -24.56 7.86 9.73
N VAL A 354 -25.27 8.85 10.30
CA VAL A 354 -25.74 10.00 9.56
C VAL A 354 -24.53 10.83 9.11
N VAL A 355 -24.52 11.21 7.83
CA VAL A 355 -23.49 12.04 7.21
C VAL A 355 -24.07 13.45 6.99
N SER A 356 -23.26 14.50 7.15
CA SER A 356 -23.69 15.88 7.01
C SER A 356 -24.19 16.18 5.58
N LYS A 357 -25.24 17.01 5.49
CA LYS A 357 -25.77 17.45 4.19
C LYS A 357 -24.75 18.26 3.41
N ASP A 358 -23.97 19.09 4.10
CA ASP A 358 -22.96 19.96 3.49
C ASP A 358 -21.88 19.13 2.76
N LEU A 359 -21.48 17.98 3.34
CA LEU A 359 -20.54 17.05 2.67
C LEU A 359 -21.15 16.45 1.40
N MET A 360 -22.43 16.05 1.44
CA MET A 360 -23.11 15.45 0.28
C MET A 360 -23.36 16.49 -0.83
N GLU A 361 -23.65 17.73 -0.48
CA GLU A 361 -23.77 18.85 -1.42
C GLU A 361 -22.41 19.15 -2.08
N ALA A 362 -21.34 19.25 -1.30
CA ALA A 362 -19.98 19.47 -1.81
C ALA A 362 -19.54 18.37 -2.80
N LEU A 363 -19.83 17.10 -2.49
CA LEU A 363 -19.53 15.98 -3.38
C LEU A 363 -20.40 15.98 -4.64
N THR A 364 -21.65 16.42 -4.54
CA THR A 364 -22.56 16.59 -5.68
C THR A 364 -22.06 17.68 -6.64
N GLU A 365 -21.60 18.81 -6.10
CA GLU A 365 -21.00 19.89 -6.90
C GLU A 365 -19.70 19.42 -7.57
N GLN A 366 -18.83 18.74 -6.84
CA GLN A 366 -17.55 18.25 -7.36
C GLN A 366 -17.72 17.22 -8.47
N THR A 367 -18.66 16.28 -8.32
CA THR A 367 -18.87 15.20 -9.28
C THR A 367 -19.77 15.59 -10.46
N GLY A 368 -20.51 16.68 -10.34
CA GLY A 368 -21.54 17.09 -11.29
C GLY A 368 -22.73 16.13 -11.37
N ARG A 369 -22.87 15.23 -10.38
CA ARG A 369 -23.94 14.21 -10.31
C ARG A 369 -24.53 14.22 -8.91
N LYS A 370 -25.84 14.01 -8.82
CA LYS A 370 -26.52 13.90 -7.53
C LYS A 370 -26.03 12.67 -6.77
N VAL A 371 -25.40 12.90 -5.62
CA VAL A 371 -24.96 11.86 -4.69
C VAL A 371 -25.85 11.89 -3.46
N SER A 372 -26.22 10.72 -2.94
CA SER A 372 -27.06 10.59 -1.75
C SER A 372 -26.47 9.59 -0.75
N ALA A 373 -26.52 9.95 0.54
CA ALA A 373 -26.21 9.03 1.64
C ALA A 373 -27.53 8.47 2.21
N VAL A 374 -27.58 7.14 2.37
CA VAL A 374 -28.73 6.43 2.95
C VAL A 374 -28.31 5.86 4.30
N HIS A 375 -28.87 6.42 5.36
CA HIS A 375 -28.79 5.89 6.71
C HIS A 375 -30.07 5.14 7.03
N ASN A 376 -29.99 4.00 7.73
CA ASN A 376 -31.11 3.08 7.97
C ASN A 376 -31.74 2.50 6.68
N PRO A 377 -30.95 1.81 5.87
CA PRO A 377 -31.44 1.20 4.64
C PRO A 377 -32.42 0.05 4.94
N ARG A 378 -33.27 -0.28 3.96
CA ARG A 378 -34.22 -1.39 4.04
C ARG A 378 -33.73 -2.59 3.22
N GLU A 379 -34.34 -3.76 3.43
CA GLU A 379 -34.13 -4.98 2.66
C GLU A 379 -32.65 -5.38 2.49
N HIS A 380 -32.21 -5.63 1.27
CA HIS A 380 -30.85 -6.11 0.97
C HIS A 380 -29.75 -5.14 1.39
N ARG A 381 -29.98 -3.83 1.25
CA ARG A 381 -29.01 -2.81 1.68
C ARG A 381 -28.77 -2.82 3.18
N ARG A 382 -29.78 -3.23 3.96
CA ARG A 382 -29.63 -3.43 5.42
C ARG A 382 -28.71 -4.61 5.70
N ILE A 383 -28.89 -5.73 5.01
CA ILE A 383 -28.05 -6.93 5.17
C ILE A 383 -26.59 -6.59 4.81
N TRP A 384 -26.35 -5.87 3.72
CA TRP A 384 -25.01 -5.43 3.33
C TRP A 384 -24.37 -4.52 4.38
N LEU A 385 -25.15 -3.61 4.97
CA LEU A 385 -24.66 -2.73 6.02
C LEU A 385 -24.29 -3.50 7.29
N GLU A 386 -25.14 -4.43 7.72
CA GLU A 386 -24.89 -5.31 8.86
C GLU A 386 -23.61 -6.15 8.66
N MET A 387 -23.39 -6.67 7.45
CA MET A 387 -22.16 -7.38 7.11
C MET A 387 -20.92 -6.46 7.15
N ALA A 388 -21.01 -5.27 6.56
CA ALA A 388 -19.92 -4.31 6.57
C ALA A 388 -19.58 -3.86 8.02
N GLN A 389 -20.58 -3.70 8.88
CA GLN A 389 -20.38 -3.42 10.30
C GLN A 389 -19.65 -4.56 11.02
N LYS A 390 -20.08 -5.80 10.79
CA LYS A 390 -19.44 -6.98 11.35
C LYS A 390 -17.99 -7.13 10.87
N ASN A 391 -17.73 -6.88 9.59
CA ASN A 391 -16.38 -6.92 9.03
C ASN A 391 -15.50 -5.81 9.59
N ALA A 392 -16.04 -4.60 9.83
CA ALA A 392 -15.34 -3.52 10.53
C ALA A 392 -14.96 -3.91 11.97
N ASP A 393 -15.89 -4.55 12.72
CA ASP A 393 -15.62 -5.04 14.08
C ASP A 393 -14.51 -6.10 14.09
N ILE A 394 -14.58 -7.10 13.20
CA ILE A 394 -13.57 -8.15 13.10
C ILE A 394 -12.19 -7.57 12.71
N ALA A 395 -12.16 -6.66 11.74
CA ALA A 395 -10.92 -6.04 11.28
C ALA A 395 -10.27 -5.18 12.39
N LEU A 396 -11.08 -4.42 13.14
CA LEU A 396 -10.59 -3.60 14.26
C LEU A 396 -10.11 -4.47 15.42
N ALA A 397 -10.86 -5.51 15.80
CA ALA A 397 -10.47 -6.44 16.84
C ALA A 397 -9.14 -7.14 16.49
N ARG A 398 -8.95 -7.52 15.23
CA ARG A 398 -7.69 -8.10 14.76
C ARG A 398 -6.53 -7.11 14.87
N LEU A 399 -6.72 -5.85 14.45
CA LEU A 399 -5.70 -4.81 14.58
C LEU A 399 -5.27 -4.63 16.03
N LEU A 400 -6.23 -4.50 16.95
CA LEU A 400 -5.97 -4.32 18.39
C LEU A 400 -5.26 -5.54 19.01
N ALA A 401 -5.65 -6.74 18.61
CA ALA A 401 -5.00 -7.98 19.04
C ALA A 401 -3.55 -8.06 18.52
N GLU A 402 -3.30 -7.66 17.29
CA GLU A 402 -1.95 -7.61 16.69
C GLU A 402 -1.07 -6.57 17.42
N GLU A 403 -1.59 -5.36 17.67
CA GLU A 403 -0.87 -4.31 18.42
C GLU A 403 -0.56 -4.77 19.85
N GLY A 404 -1.52 -5.32 20.57
CA GLY A 404 -1.32 -5.85 21.94
C GLY A 404 -0.33 -7.02 21.98
N SER A 405 -0.36 -7.91 20.97
CA SER A 405 0.61 -9.01 20.83
C SER A 405 2.02 -8.49 20.56
N GLN A 406 2.20 -7.45 19.77
CA GLN A 406 3.52 -6.87 19.51
C GLN A 406 4.10 -6.18 20.74
N GLN A 407 3.30 -5.43 21.50
CA GLN A 407 3.72 -4.84 22.76
C GLN A 407 4.13 -5.91 23.77
N ALA A 408 3.35 -6.98 23.90
CA ALA A 408 3.68 -8.11 24.78
C ALA A 408 5.00 -8.79 24.37
N ARG A 409 5.26 -8.95 23.06
CA ARG A 409 6.53 -9.50 22.56
C ARG A 409 7.71 -8.58 22.85
N THR A 410 7.54 -7.25 22.67
CA THR A 410 8.59 -6.28 22.97
C THR A 410 8.94 -6.29 24.45
N ARG A 411 7.93 -6.30 25.33
CA ARG A 411 8.13 -6.39 26.78
C ARG A 411 8.85 -7.69 27.16
N ALA A 412 8.42 -8.82 26.65
CA ALA A 412 9.07 -10.09 26.93
C ALA A 412 10.55 -10.14 26.48
N LEU A 413 10.90 -9.47 25.37
CA LEU A 413 12.28 -9.34 24.96
C LEU A 413 13.08 -8.42 25.87
N ALA A 414 12.51 -7.28 26.26
CA ALA A 414 13.14 -6.35 27.19
C ALA A 414 13.38 -7.01 28.56
N ASP A 415 12.41 -7.74 29.09
CA ASP A 415 12.54 -8.51 30.34
C ASP A 415 13.67 -9.55 30.23
N ALA A 416 13.70 -10.30 29.13
CA ALA A 416 14.73 -11.34 28.89
C ALA A 416 16.15 -10.76 28.78
N LEU A 417 16.29 -9.53 28.29
CA LEU A 417 17.55 -8.79 28.14
C LEU A 417 17.83 -7.82 29.29
N GLN A 418 16.92 -7.73 30.27
CA GLN A 418 16.99 -6.81 31.41
C GLN A 418 17.12 -5.33 30.97
N LEU A 419 16.41 -4.94 29.91
CA LEU A 419 16.36 -3.56 29.43
C LEU A 419 15.41 -2.73 30.32
N PRO A 420 15.62 -1.40 30.43
CA PRO A 420 14.74 -0.53 31.22
C PRO A 420 13.31 -0.49 30.68
N ASP A 421 12.32 -0.57 31.56
CA ASP A 421 10.89 -0.62 31.22
C ASP A 421 10.30 0.73 30.78
N ASP A 422 10.94 1.83 31.09
CA ASP A 422 10.45 3.20 30.90
C ASP A 422 10.51 3.69 29.44
N GLN A 423 11.18 2.95 28.55
CA GLN A 423 11.36 3.34 27.14
C GLN A 423 10.91 2.28 26.12
N LEU A 424 10.06 1.33 26.51
CA LEU A 424 9.65 0.23 25.63
C LEU A 424 8.98 0.69 24.33
N ASP A 425 8.21 1.78 24.36
CA ASP A 425 7.56 2.36 23.18
C ASP A 425 8.59 2.96 22.20
N ALA A 426 9.73 3.43 22.72
CA ALA A 426 10.82 4.00 21.94
C ALA A 426 11.95 2.99 21.64
N LEU A 427 11.79 1.72 22.04
CA LEU A 427 12.80 0.69 21.86
C LEU A 427 13.10 0.48 20.37
N ARG A 428 14.36 0.76 19.99
CA ARG A 428 14.85 0.62 18.61
C ARG A 428 15.78 -0.57 18.47
N ILE A 429 15.41 -1.49 17.61
CA ILE A 429 16.20 -2.69 17.29
C ILE A 429 16.60 -2.64 15.81
N GLU A 430 17.88 -2.79 15.54
CA GLU A 430 18.41 -2.93 14.18
C GLU A 430 18.94 -4.37 13.99
N CYS A 431 18.55 -5.05 12.90
CA CYS A 431 19.00 -6.40 12.61
C CYS A 431 19.76 -6.43 11.30
N PHE A 432 20.94 -7.11 11.33
CA PHE A 432 21.81 -7.26 10.17
C PHE A 432 21.83 -8.72 9.70
N ASP A 433 21.70 -8.90 8.39
CA ASP A 433 21.84 -10.16 7.68
C ASP A 433 22.79 -10.00 6.48
N ILE A 434 23.67 -11.00 6.29
CA ILE A 434 24.59 -11.07 5.15
C ILE A 434 24.10 -12.13 4.19
N SER A 435 23.93 -11.76 2.93
CA SER A 435 23.43 -12.65 1.90
C SER A 435 24.35 -12.66 0.68
N HIS A 436 24.62 -13.86 0.15
CA HIS A 436 25.46 -14.09 -1.04
C HIS A 436 24.66 -14.52 -2.25
N THR A 437 25.05 -14.03 -3.41
CA THR A 437 24.57 -14.51 -4.70
C THR A 437 25.64 -15.45 -5.25
N ALA A 438 25.40 -16.75 -5.29
CA ALA A 438 26.21 -17.79 -5.95
C ALA A 438 27.51 -17.27 -6.66
N GLY A 439 28.45 -16.70 -5.89
CA GLY A 439 29.81 -16.37 -6.32
C GLY A 439 30.09 -14.92 -6.80
N GLU A 440 29.09 -14.03 -6.99
CA GLU A 440 29.41 -12.75 -7.67
C GLU A 440 29.13 -11.46 -6.87
N HIS A 441 28.13 -11.46 -5.98
CA HIS A 441 27.80 -10.23 -5.23
C HIS A 441 27.39 -10.54 -3.80
N THR A 442 28.07 -9.89 -2.85
CA THR A 442 27.71 -9.88 -1.43
C THR A 442 26.92 -8.63 -1.11
N GLN A 443 25.82 -8.79 -0.38
CA GLN A 443 24.97 -7.71 0.07
C GLN A 443 24.64 -7.87 1.56
N ALA A 444 24.79 -6.80 2.32
CA ALA A 444 24.29 -6.74 3.69
C ALA A 444 22.94 -6.00 3.73
N SER A 445 22.03 -6.46 4.55
CA SER A 445 20.77 -5.80 4.85
C SER A 445 20.71 -5.36 6.30
N CYS A 446 20.07 -4.23 6.55
CA CYS A 446 19.73 -3.74 7.88
C CYS A 446 18.23 -3.43 7.89
N VAL A 447 17.48 -4.07 8.78
CA VAL A 447 16.08 -3.76 9.06
C VAL A 447 15.95 -3.09 10.41
N VAL A 448 14.88 -2.31 10.60
CA VAL A 448 14.63 -1.53 11.80
C VAL A 448 13.28 -1.88 12.37
N PHE A 449 13.25 -2.16 13.67
CA PHE A 449 12.04 -2.31 14.48
C PHE A 449 12.02 -1.18 15.52
N GLU A 450 10.91 -0.45 15.59
CA GLU A 450 10.71 0.70 16.49
C GLU A 450 9.20 0.94 16.63
N ASP A 451 8.70 1.49 17.74
CA ASP A 451 7.26 1.65 18.00
C ASP A 451 6.47 0.34 17.85
N HIS A 452 7.00 -0.74 18.37
CA HIS A 452 6.42 -2.10 18.31
C HIS A 452 6.13 -2.61 16.89
N LYS A 453 6.78 -2.08 15.85
CA LYS A 453 6.58 -2.48 14.44
C LYS A 453 7.83 -2.35 13.58
N MET A 454 7.85 -3.07 12.47
CA MET A 454 8.91 -2.98 11.48
C MET A 454 8.80 -1.66 10.70
N GLN A 455 9.90 -0.87 10.67
CA GLN A 455 9.98 0.45 10.03
C GLN A 455 10.60 0.35 8.62
N SER A 456 9.83 -0.11 7.64
CA SER A 456 10.33 -0.38 6.28
C SER A 456 10.97 0.82 5.56
N ALA A 457 10.56 2.05 5.89
CA ALA A 457 11.16 3.28 5.36
C ALA A 457 12.61 3.49 5.82
N GLN A 458 12.98 2.91 6.97
CA GLN A 458 14.31 3.02 7.56
C GLN A 458 15.24 1.86 7.19
N TYR A 459 14.79 0.87 6.43
CA TYR A 459 15.62 -0.24 5.98
C TYR A 459 16.73 0.22 5.05
N ARG A 460 17.91 -0.42 5.16
CA ARG A 460 19.08 -0.10 4.34
C ARG A 460 19.70 -1.36 3.75
N ARG A 461 20.22 -1.22 2.53
CA ARG A 461 21.03 -2.24 1.86
C ARG A 461 22.40 -1.69 1.61
N TYR A 462 23.42 -2.50 1.88
CA TYR A 462 24.81 -2.15 1.68
C TYR A 462 25.39 -3.07 0.61
N LYS A 463 25.79 -2.48 -0.51
CA LYS A 463 26.58 -3.19 -1.51
C LYS A 463 27.98 -3.37 -0.94
N ILE A 464 28.45 -4.61 -0.87
CA ILE A 464 29.76 -4.96 -0.33
C ILE A 464 30.71 -5.18 -1.50
N ASP A 465 31.81 -4.45 -1.52
CA ASP A 465 32.81 -4.49 -2.59
C ASP A 465 34.21 -4.72 -1.98
N GLY A 466 35.12 -5.34 -2.76
CA GLY A 466 36.53 -5.48 -2.39
C GLY A 466 36.81 -6.54 -1.31
N ILE A 467 35.94 -7.51 -1.14
CA ILE A 467 36.12 -8.64 -0.23
C ILE A 467 36.25 -9.96 -1.01
N THR A 468 36.82 -10.98 -0.37
CA THR A 468 36.82 -12.35 -0.92
C THR A 468 35.39 -12.86 -0.99
N PRO A 469 34.93 -13.46 -2.11
CA PRO A 469 33.61 -14.06 -2.22
C PRO A 469 33.36 -15.09 -1.11
N GLY A 470 32.26 -14.91 -0.36
CA GLY A 470 31.91 -15.78 0.77
C GLY A 470 32.50 -15.36 2.13
N ASP A 471 33.19 -14.23 2.21
CA ASP A 471 33.68 -13.70 3.48
C ASP A 471 32.61 -12.87 4.20
N ASP A 472 31.76 -13.56 4.98
CA ASP A 472 30.70 -12.94 5.78
C ASP A 472 31.24 -11.99 6.84
N TYR A 473 32.46 -12.26 7.34
CA TYR A 473 33.06 -11.43 8.38
C TYR A 473 33.51 -10.06 7.84
N ALA A 474 34.18 -10.06 6.69
CA ALA A 474 34.54 -8.81 6.03
C ALA A 474 33.29 -8.01 5.59
N ALA A 475 32.24 -8.71 5.13
CA ALA A 475 30.97 -8.09 4.74
C ALA A 475 30.29 -7.44 5.94
N MET A 476 30.18 -8.12 7.07
CA MET A 476 29.60 -7.59 8.31
C MET A 476 30.38 -6.37 8.81
N ARG A 477 31.72 -6.46 8.84
CA ARG A 477 32.58 -5.34 9.22
C ARG A 477 32.33 -4.10 8.37
N GLN A 478 32.24 -4.27 7.06
CA GLN A 478 32.01 -3.16 6.13
C GLN A 478 30.61 -2.53 6.32
N ALA A 479 29.57 -3.35 6.54
CA ALA A 479 28.20 -2.88 6.77
C ALA A 479 28.09 -2.07 8.07
N LEU A 480 28.61 -2.59 9.18
CA LEU A 480 28.57 -1.93 10.48
C LEU A 480 29.37 -0.64 10.49
N MET A 481 30.57 -0.62 9.89
CA MET A 481 31.36 0.60 9.75
C MET A 481 30.63 1.70 8.95
N ARG A 482 29.92 1.34 7.86
CA ARG A 482 29.15 2.27 7.07
C ARG A 482 27.91 2.78 7.81
N ARG A 483 27.29 1.94 8.64
CA ARG A 483 26.10 2.31 9.42
C ARG A 483 26.45 3.20 10.58
N TYR A 484 27.40 2.81 11.41
CA TYR A 484 27.66 3.42 12.70
C TYR A 484 28.84 4.43 12.69
N GLY A 485 29.71 4.40 11.69
CA GLY A 485 30.88 5.29 11.64
C GLY A 485 30.55 6.78 11.69
N LYS A 486 29.50 7.20 10.94
CA LYS A 486 29.03 8.60 10.96
C LYS A 486 28.34 8.97 12.28
N ILE A 487 27.61 8.04 12.88
CA ILE A 487 26.92 8.26 14.15
C ILE A 487 27.96 8.42 15.26
N ALA A 488 28.97 7.54 15.31
CA ALA A 488 30.07 7.65 16.29
C ALA A 488 30.89 8.95 16.14
N GLN A 489 31.10 9.43 14.91
CA GLN A 489 31.74 10.73 14.68
C GLN A 489 30.90 11.89 15.21
N ALA A 490 29.59 11.87 14.98
CA ALA A 490 28.68 12.91 15.47
C ALA A 490 28.58 12.91 17.00
N MET A 491 28.55 11.73 17.64
CA MET A 491 28.57 11.62 19.11
C MET A 491 29.84 12.22 19.72
N ARG A 492 31.01 11.91 19.14
CA ARG A 492 32.30 12.49 19.63
C ARG A 492 32.38 13.99 19.42
N ALA A 493 31.78 14.51 18.34
CA ALA A 493 31.75 15.98 18.11
C ALA A 493 30.90 16.67 19.19
N ASN A 494 29.72 16.09 19.50
CA ASN A 494 28.85 16.63 20.56
C ASN A 494 29.45 16.51 21.97
N GLU A 495 30.20 15.44 22.26
CA GLU A 495 30.95 15.31 23.53
C GLU A 495 32.09 16.31 23.64
N GLY A 496 32.78 16.61 22.54
CA GLY A 496 33.81 17.64 22.48
C GLY A 496 33.25 19.03 22.75
N ASP A 497 32.11 19.37 22.19
CA ASP A 497 31.41 20.64 22.43
C ASP A 497 30.87 20.73 23.86
N ALA A 498 30.31 19.64 24.42
CA ALA A 498 29.84 19.57 25.79
C ALA A 498 31.00 19.69 26.79
N ALA A 499 32.17 19.10 26.52
CA ALA A 499 33.36 19.24 27.36
C ALA A 499 33.97 20.64 27.28
N ALA A 500 33.87 21.31 26.13
CA ALA A 500 34.30 22.71 25.94
C ALA A 500 33.36 23.69 26.69
N LEU A 501 32.03 23.41 26.68
CA LEU A 501 31.02 24.18 27.45
C LEU A 501 31.15 23.97 28.96
N ALA A 502 31.53 22.77 29.42
CA ALA A 502 31.76 22.50 30.85
C ALA A 502 33.01 23.13 31.42
N GLN A 503 33.96 23.57 30.56
CA GLN A 503 35.18 24.29 30.95
C GLN A 503 35.04 25.81 30.84
N ALA A 504 33.95 26.35 30.34
CA ALA A 504 33.66 27.78 30.34
C ALA A 504 33.07 28.17 31.70
N GLU A 505 33.72 29.12 32.39
CA GLU A 505 33.18 29.68 33.65
C GLU A 505 31.78 30.28 33.43
N PRO A 506 30.87 30.16 34.40
CA PRO A 506 29.48 30.61 34.24
C PRO A 506 29.44 32.15 34.19
N THR A 507 29.22 32.70 32.99
CA THR A 507 28.77 34.08 32.85
C THR A 507 27.28 34.09 33.17
N GLU A 508 26.91 34.75 34.29
CA GLU A 508 25.51 34.98 34.70
C GLU A 508 24.73 35.65 33.58
N GLY A 509 23.66 35.05 33.11
CA GLY A 509 22.60 35.76 32.41
C GLY A 509 22.06 35.23 31.09
N GLU A 510 21.96 33.91 30.86
CA GLU A 510 21.07 33.43 29.81
C GLU A 510 20.19 32.26 30.31
N PRO A 511 18.86 32.21 29.96
CA PRO A 511 17.97 31.17 30.43
C PRO A 511 18.30 29.84 29.79
N GLU A 512 18.32 28.78 30.63
CA GLU A 512 18.42 27.36 30.21
C GLU A 512 17.50 27.05 29.02
N LYS A 513 18.10 26.73 27.89
CA LYS A 513 17.41 26.08 26.79
C LYS A 513 17.09 24.66 27.23
N THR A 514 15.86 24.44 27.66
CA THR A 514 15.29 23.11 27.83
C THR A 514 15.41 22.34 26.51
N THR A 515 16.18 21.27 26.56
CA THR A 515 16.36 20.29 25.50
C THR A 515 15.04 19.53 25.27
N GLY A 516 14.22 20.06 24.39
CA GLY A 516 13.02 19.37 23.86
C GLY A 516 13.12 19.33 22.35
N ASP A 517 13.30 18.14 21.83
CA ASP A 517 13.31 17.61 20.46
C ASP A 517 14.72 17.29 19.93
N ALA A 518 15.02 15.98 19.97
CA ALA A 518 16.20 15.42 19.35
C ALA A 518 16.20 15.68 17.83
N PRO A 519 17.35 16.06 17.23
CA PRO A 519 17.45 16.28 15.81
C PRO A 519 17.19 14.97 15.05
N SER A 520 16.51 15.05 13.90
CA SER A 520 16.20 13.96 12.95
C SER A 520 17.45 13.38 12.26
N GLY A 521 18.53 13.15 13.02
CA GLY A 521 19.72 12.43 12.62
C GLY A 521 19.58 10.91 12.88
N PRO A 522 20.46 10.08 12.32
CA PRO A 522 20.47 8.66 12.58
C PRO A 522 20.75 8.40 14.08
N ARG A 523 19.72 8.00 14.83
CA ARG A 523 19.80 7.64 16.26
C ARG A 523 20.50 6.29 16.41
N MET A 524 21.30 6.10 17.47
CA MET A 524 21.80 4.78 17.87
C MET A 524 20.62 3.86 18.24
N PRO A 525 20.66 2.59 17.85
CA PRO A 525 19.70 1.61 18.34
C PRO A 525 19.98 1.24 19.80
N ASP A 526 18.93 0.81 20.49
CA ASP A 526 19.02 0.27 21.84
C ASP A 526 19.49 -1.21 21.80
N LEU A 527 19.31 -1.89 20.63
CA LEU A 527 19.75 -3.26 20.41
C LEU A 527 20.17 -3.48 18.95
N VAL A 528 21.30 -4.14 18.75
CA VAL A 528 21.80 -4.59 17.44
C VAL A 528 21.77 -6.10 17.38
N LEU A 529 20.86 -6.65 16.59
CA LEU A 529 20.76 -8.10 16.32
C LEU A 529 21.65 -8.48 15.13
N ILE A 530 22.47 -9.48 15.31
CA ILE A 530 23.29 -10.10 14.26
C ILE A 530 22.74 -11.49 13.95
N ASP A 531 22.27 -11.71 12.71
CA ASP A 531 21.86 -13.06 12.27
C ASP A 531 23.10 -13.92 12.03
N GLY A 532 23.65 -14.45 13.13
CA GLY A 532 24.87 -15.24 13.10
C GLY A 532 25.41 -15.59 14.49
N GLY A 533 26.32 -16.57 14.50
CA GLY A 533 26.94 -17.07 15.72
C GLY A 533 28.14 -16.23 16.21
N LYS A 534 28.87 -16.77 17.19
CA LYS A 534 30.01 -16.16 17.88
C LYS A 534 31.03 -15.45 16.97
N GLY A 535 31.28 -15.97 15.76
CA GLY A 535 32.24 -15.37 14.84
C GLY A 535 31.80 -14.02 14.29
N GLN A 536 30.52 -13.89 13.88
CA GLN A 536 29.96 -12.63 13.37
C GLN A 536 29.77 -11.60 14.50
N VAL A 537 29.40 -12.06 15.70
CA VAL A 537 29.34 -11.23 16.92
C VAL A 537 30.75 -10.70 17.27
N GLY A 538 31.79 -11.53 17.13
CA GLY A 538 33.18 -11.10 17.34
C GLY A 538 33.59 -9.96 16.40
N VAL A 539 33.19 -10.03 15.13
CA VAL A 539 33.44 -8.94 14.17
C VAL A 539 32.67 -7.67 14.54
N ALA A 540 31.41 -7.80 14.97
CA ALA A 540 30.62 -6.65 15.41
C ALA A 540 31.26 -5.99 16.64
N ARG A 541 31.76 -6.80 17.59
CA ARG A 541 32.53 -6.33 18.75
C ARG A 541 33.77 -5.52 18.33
N GLU A 542 34.62 -6.06 17.44
CA GLU A 542 35.81 -5.35 16.93
C GLU A 542 35.46 -3.97 16.32
N VAL A 543 34.37 -3.91 15.55
CA VAL A 543 33.92 -2.66 14.93
C VAL A 543 33.47 -1.64 15.99
N PHE A 544 32.69 -2.07 16.98
CA PHE A 544 32.18 -1.20 18.03
C PHE A 544 33.29 -0.73 18.96
N GLU A 545 34.24 -1.60 19.34
CA GLU A 545 35.45 -1.21 20.07
C GLU A 545 36.25 -0.14 19.32
N LYS A 546 36.42 -0.31 18.01
CA LYS A 546 37.15 0.68 17.17
C LYS A 546 36.38 2.01 17.07
N LEU A 547 35.06 1.98 17.07
CA LEU A 547 34.22 3.17 17.01
C LEU A 547 34.00 3.80 18.38
N GLY A 548 34.38 3.15 19.50
CA GLY A 548 34.13 3.61 20.87
C GLY A 548 32.67 3.57 21.26
N LEU A 549 31.92 2.55 20.73
CA LEU A 549 30.50 2.37 20.99
C LEU A 549 30.25 1.28 22.04
N ASP A 550 29.08 1.31 22.68
CA ASP A 550 28.71 0.35 23.71
C ASP A 550 28.53 -1.05 23.13
N LEU A 551 29.25 -2.04 23.74
CA LEU A 551 29.20 -3.44 23.35
C LEU A 551 27.98 -4.17 23.88
N SER A 552 27.35 -3.68 24.93
CA SER A 552 26.22 -4.34 25.60
C SER A 552 24.98 -4.45 24.73
N ILE A 553 24.86 -3.57 23.71
CA ILE A 553 23.73 -3.54 22.77
C ILE A 553 23.83 -4.59 21.65
N ILE A 554 24.99 -5.27 21.47
CA ILE A 554 25.19 -6.23 20.40
C ILE A 554 24.78 -7.63 20.86
N VAL A 555 23.83 -8.21 20.14
CA VAL A 555 23.31 -9.54 20.39
C VAL A 555 23.31 -10.37 19.12
N GLY A 556 24.01 -11.50 19.14
CA GLY A 556 23.96 -12.50 18.08
C GLY A 556 22.83 -13.49 18.31
N VAL A 557 22.19 -13.90 17.25
CA VAL A 557 21.16 -14.94 17.25
C VAL A 557 21.77 -16.23 16.69
N GLU A 558 22.16 -17.15 17.58
CA GLU A 558 22.75 -18.42 17.21
C GLU A 558 21.67 -19.52 17.13
N LYS A 559 21.73 -20.35 16.09
CA LYS A 559 20.86 -21.53 15.98
C LYS A 559 21.35 -22.58 16.98
N GLY A 560 20.51 -22.98 17.91
CA GLY A 560 20.84 -23.98 18.94
C GLY A 560 21.23 -25.35 18.40
N GLN A 561 21.59 -26.27 19.28
CA GLN A 561 22.07 -27.62 18.91
C GLN A 561 21.11 -28.34 17.95
N GLY A 562 21.64 -28.77 16.82
CA GLY A 562 20.90 -29.51 15.78
C GLY A 562 20.20 -28.61 14.74
N ARG A 563 20.43 -27.28 14.71
CA ARG A 563 19.85 -26.32 13.76
C ARG A 563 18.30 -26.35 13.67
N LYS A 564 17.65 -26.75 14.76
CA LYS A 564 16.17 -26.75 14.84
C LYS A 564 15.67 -25.34 15.11
N VAL A 565 14.64 -24.92 14.39
CA VAL A 565 13.91 -23.67 14.63
C VAL A 565 13.23 -23.74 16.01
N GLY A 566 13.34 -22.67 16.80
CA GLY A 566 12.78 -22.61 18.16
C GLY A 566 13.77 -22.91 19.29
N LEU A 567 15.04 -23.14 18.97
CA LEU A 567 16.12 -23.35 19.94
C LEU A 567 17.22 -22.30 19.79
N GLU A 568 16.86 -21.09 19.39
CA GLU A 568 17.80 -19.98 19.24
C GLU A 568 18.35 -19.53 20.60
N GLU A 569 19.64 -19.28 20.64
CA GLU A 569 20.37 -18.74 21.78
C GLU A 569 20.86 -17.34 21.49
N LEU A 570 20.74 -16.43 22.45
CA LEU A 570 21.28 -15.08 22.36
C LEU A 570 22.73 -15.08 22.88
N VAL A 571 23.64 -14.57 22.05
CA VAL A 571 25.09 -14.45 22.34
C VAL A 571 25.45 -12.98 22.40
N PHE A 572 26.13 -12.57 23.46
CA PHE A 572 26.45 -11.17 23.71
C PHE A 572 27.92 -10.84 23.38
N ALA A 573 28.15 -9.62 22.84
CA ALA A 573 29.49 -9.18 22.51
C ALA A 573 30.30 -8.73 23.75
N ASP A 574 29.65 -8.34 24.83
CA ASP A 574 30.27 -7.93 26.11
C ASP A 574 30.80 -9.09 26.95
N GLY A 575 30.51 -10.34 26.55
CA GLY A 575 31.00 -11.55 27.20
C GLY A 575 30.13 -12.08 28.32
N ARG A 576 28.94 -11.52 28.57
CA ARG A 576 27.96 -12.10 29.49
C ARG A 576 27.46 -13.46 29.00
N ASP A 577 26.88 -14.23 29.91
CA ASP A 577 26.36 -15.56 29.59
C ASP A 577 25.26 -15.53 28.54
N LYS A 578 25.18 -16.62 27.74
CA LYS A 578 24.14 -16.79 26.76
C LYS A 578 22.76 -16.86 27.41
N VAL A 579 21.77 -16.26 26.75
CA VAL A 579 20.36 -16.34 27.16
C VAL A 579 19.60 -17.26 26.22
N TYR A 580 18.92 -18.24 26.78
CA TYR A 580 17.99 -19.11 26.09
C TYR A 580 16.56 -18.61 26.28
N LEU A 581 15.90 -18.25 25.17
CA LEU A 581 14.57 -17.61 25.23
C LEU A 581 13.41 -18.59 25.45
N GLY A 582 13.63 -19.91 25.29
CA GLY A 582 12.56 -20.92 25.39
C GLY A 582 11.71 -21.01 24.11
N HIS A 583 11.22 -22.23 23.84
CA HIS A 583 10.57 -22.58 22.56
C HIS A 583 9.28 -21.77 22.27
N ASP A 584 8.49 -21.45 23.29
CA ASP A 584 7.19 -20.77 23.18
C ASP A 584 7.23 -19.33 23.70
N SER A 585 8.43 -18.74 23.81
CA SER A 585 8.62 -17.41 24.36
C SER A 585 8.16 -16.32 23.37
N ALA A 586 7.41 -15.36 23.88
CA ALA A 586 7.03 -14.17 23.12
C ALA A 586 8.26 -13.36 22.66
N ALA A 587 9.35 -13.35 23.44
CA ALA A 587 10.63 -12.75 23.10
C ALA A 587 11.26 -13.44 21.87
N LEU A 588 11.27 -14.78 21.85
CA LEU A 588 11.78 -15.54 20.71
C LEU A 588 10.98 -15.26 19.44
N MET A 589 9.64 -15.13 19.54
CA MET A 589 8.79 -14.78 18.40
C MET A 589 9.15 -13.42 17.81
N LEU A 590 9.49 -12.42 18.64
CA LEU A 590 9.92 -11.10 18.16
C LEU A 590 11.29 -11.18 17.47
N VAL A 591 12.26 -11.84 18.08
CA VAL A 591 13.60 -12.01 17.49
C VAL A 591 13.51 -12.74 16.15
N ALA A 592 12.73 -13.82 16.07
CA ALA A 592 12.50 -14.56 14.83
C ALA A 592 11.83 -13.68 13.76
N GLN A 593 10.80 -12.89 14.13
CA GLN A 593 10.13 -11.98 13.23
C GLN A 593 11.10 -10.95 12.62
N ILE A 594 11.93 -10.31 13.44
CA ILE A 594 12.89 -9.30 12.99
C ILE A 594 13.96 -9.92 12.10
N ARG A 595 14.48 -11.10 12.47
CA ARG A 595 15.47 -11.84 11.70
C ARG A 595 14.91 -12.28 10.33
N ASP A 596 13.73 -12.90 10.32
CA ASP A 596 13.09 -13.36 9.08
C ASP A 596 12.80 -12.18 8.12
N GLU A 597 12.48 -11.02 8.67
CA GLU A 597 12.30 -9.80 7.87
C GLU A 597 13.63 -9.30 7.29
N ALA A 598 14.74 -9.38 8.04
CA ALA A 598 16.08 -9.04 7.53
C ALA A 598 16.46 -9.96 6.37
N HIS A 599 16.25 -11.26 6.53
CA HIS A 599 16.50 -12.26 5.51
C HIS A 599 15.58 -12.07 4.27
N ARG A 600 14.28 -11.83 4.48
CA ARG A 600 13.32 -11.52 3.40
C ARG A 600 13.73 -10.27 2.61
N PHE A 601 14.16 -9.23 3.31
CA PHE A 601 14.60 -7.98 2.69
C PHE A 601 15.86 -8.18 1.85
N ALA A 602 16.84 -8.95 2.34
CA ALA A 602 18.04 -9.33 1.61
C ALA A 602 17.72 -10.11 0.33
N ILE A 603 16.92 -11.17 0.41
CA ILE A 603 16.52 -12.00 -0.75
C ILE A 603 15.80 -11.16 -1.81
N THR A 604 14.91 -10.25 -1.41
CA THR A 604 14.17 -9.39 -2.34
C THR A 604 15.11 -8.46 -3.10
N GLY A 605 16.14 -7.94 -2.44
CA GLY A 605 17.19 -7.13 -3.07
C GLY A 605 17.98 -7.91 -4.12
N MET A 606 18.40 -9.12 -3.79
CA MET A 606 19.13 -10.01 -4.72
C MET A 606 18.28 -10.39 -5.94
N ARG A 607 17.00 -10.69 -5.76
CA ARG A 607 16.09 -10.97 -6.89
C ARG A 607 15.95 -9.77 -7.81
N ALA A 608 15.84 -8.57 -7.28
CA ALA A 608 15.78 -7.32 -8.06
C ALA A 608 17.09 -7.05 -8.82
N GLN A 609 18.26 -7.32 -8.20
CA GLN A 609 19.56 -7.21 -8.87
C GLN A 609 19.74 -8.27 -9.96
N ARG A 610 19.36 -9.53 -9.71
CA ARG A 610 19.36 -10.59 -10.74
C ARG A 610 18.44 -10.24 -11.90
N ALA A 611 17.27 -9.67 -11.67
CA ALA A 611 16.37 -9.20 -12.71
C ALA A 611 17.02 -8.07 -13.51
N LYS A 612 17.70 -7.12 -12.86
CA LYS A 612 18.46 -6.05 -13.53
C LYS A 612 19.67 -6.60 -14.29
N ALA A 613 20.43 -7.54 -13.72
CA ALA A 613 21.56 -8.16 -14.38
C ALA A 613 21.13 -9.00 -15.61
N ARG A 614 19.98 -9.71 -15.50
CA ARG A 614 19.37 -10.42 -16.63
C ARG A 614 18.84 -9.47 -17.72
N VAL A 615 18.48 -8.25 -17.34
CA VAL A 615 18.04 -7.19 -18.27
C VAL A 615 19.24 -6.36 -18.74
N GLY A 616 20.32 -6.24 -17.96
CA GLY A 616 21.49 -5.39 -18.21
C GLY A 616 22.65 -6.04 -18.98
N GLY A 617 22.71 -7.37 -19.05
CA GLY A 617 23.78 -8.09 -19.75
C GLY A 617 23.22 -9.04 -20.80
N SER A 618 22.52 -8.56 -21.83
CA SER A 618 22.22 -9.41 -22.97
C SER A 618 23.36 -9.31 -23.98
N GLN A 619 23.78 -10.44 -24.55
CA GLN A 619 24.71 -10.51 -25.67
C GLN A 619 24.38 -9.50 -26.80
N LEU A 620 23.16 -8.96 -26.79
CA LEU A 620 22.72 -7.90 -27.72
C LEU A 620 23.32 -6.52 -27.42
N GLU A 621 23.78 -6.23 -26.19
CA GLU A 621 24.42 -4.93 -25.87
C GLU A 621 25.89 -4.87 -26.29
N ASP A 622 26.51 -6.04 -26.40
CA ASP A 622 27.92 -6.16 -26.87
C ASP A 622 28.05 -5.99 -28.39
N ILE A 623 26.90 -5.94 -29.11
CA ILE A 623 26.89 -5.80 -30.57
C ILE A 623 26.97 -4.32 -30.96
N PRO A 624 28.02 -3.87 -31.66
CA PRO A 624 28.13 -2.48 -32.09
C PRO A 624 26.91 -2.03 -32.91
N GLY A 625 26.28 -0.93 -32.50
CA GLY A 625 25.09 -0.38 -33.16
C GLY A 625 23.75 -0.83 -32.56
N VAL A 626 23.72 -1.74 -31.59
CA VAL A 626 22.52 -2.12 -30.84
C VAL A 626 22.47 -1.37 -29.52
N GLY A 627 21.93 -0.16 -29.55
CA GLY A 627 21.70 0.63 -28.34
C GLY A 627 20.42 0.21 -27.58
N PRO A 628 20.16 0.76 -26.37
CA PRO A 628 19.04 0.37 -25.49
C PRO A 628 17.67 0.41 -26.17
N LYS A 629 17.42 1.36 -27.07
CA LYS A 629 16.15 1.47 -27.82
C LYS A 629 15.95 0.35 -28.81
N LYS A 630 17.02 0.03 -29.61
CA LYS A 630 16.99 -1.05 -30.59
C LYS A 630 16.87 -2.42 -29.94
N ARG A 631 17.59 -2.62 -28.83
CA ARG A 631 17.46 -3.81 -27.97
C ARG A 631 16.05 -4.00 -27.45
N ALA A 632 15.43 -2.95 -26.88
CA ALA A 632 14.07 -3.04 -26.39
C ALA A 632 13.07 -3.48 -27.49
N ARG A 633 13.21 -2.95 -28.68
CA ARG A 633 12.39 -3.30 -29.84
C ARG A 633 12.60 -4.75 -30.30
N LEU A 634 13.85 -5.21 -30.38
CA LEU A 634 14.18 -6.61 -30.68
C LEU A 634 13.58 -7.58 -29.64
N LEU A 635 13.78 -7.31 -28.35
CA LEU A 635 13.23 -8.14 -27.29
C LEU A 635 11.70 -8.13 -27.25
N GLN A 636 11.10 -6.99 -27.55
CA GLN A 636 9.64 -6.84 -27.64
C GLN A 636 9.07 -7.60 -28.85
N ARG A 637 9.75 -7.55 -29.99
CA ARG A 637 9.31 -8.20 -31.23
C ARG A 637 9.41 -9.72 -31.14
N PHE A 638 10.53 -10.23 -30.60
CA PHE A 638 10.86 -11.67 -30.58
C PHE A 638 10.67 -12.36 -29.23
N GLY A 639 10.16 -11.66 -28.22
CA GLY A 639 9.80 -12.25 -26.92
C GLY A 639 10.99 -12.64 -26.03
N GLY A 640 12.21 -12.15 -26.32
CA GLY A 640 13.42 -12.43 -25.54
C GLY A 640 14.65 -12.73 -26.40
N VAL A 641 15.84 -12.82 -25.77
CA VAL A 641 17.12 -13.06 -26.47
C VAL A 641 17.10 -14.38 -27.26
N ARG A 642 16.45 -15.42 -26.73
CA ARG A 642 16.30 -16.70 -27.46
C ARG A 642 15.47 -16.56 -28.74
N GLY A 643 14.42 -15.71 -28.70
CA GLY A 643 13.62 -15.42 -29.89
C GLY A 643 14.38 -14.60 -30.92
N VAL A 644 15.24 -13.66 -30.47
CA VAL A 644 16.14 -12.91 -31.38
C VAL A 644 17.18 -13.83 -32.00
N ALA A 645 17.76 -14.75 -31.23
CA ALA A 645 18.70 -15.74 -31.75
C ALA A 645 18.05 -16.73 -32.75
N ALA A 646 16.78 -17.08 -32.56
CA ALA A 646 16.06 -17.98 -33.48
C ALA A 646 15.49 -17.28 -34.74
N ALA A 647 15.61 -15.95 -34.84
CA ALA A 647 15.06 -15.16 -35.95
C ALA A 647 16.03 -15.12 -37.13
N SER A 648 15.51 -15.13 -38.35
CA SER A 648 16.32 -14.95 -39.58
C SER A 648 16.83 -13.50 -39.68
N VAL A 649 17.87 -13.29 -40.50
CA VAL A 649 18.39 -11.95 -40.82
C VAL A 649 17.28 -11.06 -41.39
N GLU A 650 16.40 -11.64 -42.21
CA GLU A 650 15.26 -10.95 -42.82
C GLU A 650 14.25 -10.50 -41.76
N ASP A 651 13.93 -11.38 -40.78
CA ASP A 651 13.02 -11.05 -39.69
C ASP A 651 13.61 -9.96 -38.78
N LEU A 652 14.90 -10.04 -38.50
CA LEU A 652 15.58 -9.02 -37.68
C LEU A 652 15.57 -7.65 -38.36
N ALA A 653 15.72 -7.59 -39.67
CA ALA A 653 15.68 -6.37 -40.49
C ALA A 653 14.27 -5.72 -40.52
N THR A 654 13.20 -6.47 -40.18
CA THR A 654 11.83 -5.90 -40.11
C THR A 654 11.62 -5.00 -38.86
N VAL A 655 12.55 -5.02 -37.90
CA VAL A 655 12.45 -4.22 -36.69
C VAL A 655 12.86 -2.78 -36.97
N GLU A 656 12.02 -1.82 -36.62
CA GLU A 656 12.27 -0.40 -36.85
C GLU A 656 13.61 0.06 -36.25
N GLY A 657 14.48 0.59 -37.15
CA GLY A 657 15.82 1.07 -36.81
C GLY A 657 16.91 0.00 -36.88
N ILE A 658 16.62 -1.20 -37.36
CA ILE A 658 17.60 -2.25 -37.69
C ILE A 658 17.80 -2.28 -39.21
N SER A 659 19.00 -1.97 -39.66
CA SER A 659 19.39 -2.12 -41.07
C SER A 659 19.73 -3.59 -41.38
N ALA A 660 19.73 -3.98 -42.65
CA ALA A 660 20.12 -5.32 -43.07
C ALA A 660 21.54 -5.69 -42.63
N GLU A 661 22.47 -4.74 -42.65
CA GLU A 661 23.85 -4.92 -42.15
C GLU A 661 23.88 -5.16 -40.63
N LEU A 662 23.06 -4.42 -39.85
CA LEU A 662 22.96 -4.60 -38.42
C LEU A 662 22.25 -5.91 -38.08
N ALA A 663 21.25 -6.32 -38.86
CA ALA A 663 20.57 -7.61 -38.70
C ALA A 663 21.54 -8.78 -38.92
N ASP A 664 22.40 -8.73 -39.90
CA ASP A 664 23.46 -9.72 -40.17
C ASP A 664 24.49 -9.76 -39.02
N ALA A 665 24.90 -8.59 -38.53
CA ALA A 665 25.79 -8.48 -37.35
C ALA A 665 25.19 -9.09 -36.10
N ILE A 666 23.87 -8.86 -35.85
CA ILE A 666 23.14 -9.45 -34.72
C ILE A 666 23.06 -10.98 -34.86
N TYR A 667 22.76 -11.45 -36.08
CA TYR A 667 22.68 -12.89 -36.39
C TYR A 667 24.01 -13.57 -36.11
N ARG A 668 25.11 -13.05 -36.64
CA ARG A 668 26.46 -13.61 -36.43
C ARG A 668 26.95 -13.56 -34.99
N ALA A 669 26.55 -12.54 -34.25
CA ALA A 669 26.95 -12.40 -32.83
C ALA A 669 26.21 -13.37 -31.89
N LEU A 670 25.04 -13.88 -32.33
CA LEU A 670 24.22 -14.79 -31.54
C LEU A 670 24.35 -16.26 -31.95
N HIS A 671 25.00 -16.56 -33.07
CA HIS A 671 25.32 -17.87 -33.60
C HIS A 671 26.82 -18.07 -33.75
#